data_fd8dfd40d6697e07039cb3423d534be7
#
_entry.id   fd8dfd40d6697e07039cb3423d534be7
#
_cell.length_a   1.000
_cell.length_b   1.000
_cell.length_c   1.000
_cell.angle_alpha   90.00
_cell.angle_beta   90.00
_cell.angle_gamma   90.00
#
_symmetry.space_group_name_H-M   'P 1'
#
loop_
_entity.id
_entity.type
_entity.pdbx_description
1 polymer ?
#
loop_
_entity_poly.entity_id
_entity_poly.type
_entity_poly.pdbx_seq_one_letter_code
_entity_poly.pdbx_strand_id
1 'polypeptide(L)'
;MILACHNIEKAFGEREIVRDGSFHIEDREKAALVGVNGAGKSTILKMIIGEEPLDGGDVILAKGKTLGYLAQRQDLKSGNTIYEEVKSAKADIFAMEAQIRSIEHELKHLEGEELQSRLETYNRLQSEFDARNGYACESEITGVLKGLGFTEDDFNKQTDTLSGGQKTRVSLGKLLLTSPDILLLDEPTNHLDLNSIAWLETYLINYSGAVFIVSHDRYFLNRVVTKVVEIDNAQVRMYLGNYKDYAMKKQQIRDAQLKEYMNQQREIKHQQAVIDKLKSFNREKSIKRAESREKMLDRITPLDKPVDSTKEMHFTLEPSQISGNDVLTVEHLSKQFDSQVLFSDISFEIKRGEHVAVIGDNGTGKTTLLKIINQVIAADQGEFTLGSKVTIGYYDQEHHVLHDDKTIFEEISDDYPDLTNTQIRNTLAAFQFTGDEVFKEIHTLSGGEKGRVSLAKLMLSEANFLILDEPTNHLDITSKEILEEALNNYSGTILYVSHDRYFINQTASRILELVNQTFVNYIGNYDYYLEKKEALTLAYASGNETNAENVSNPVDSIASTPVSDSKLSWQEQKEQQARERKRKNELKKTEEEIAKLEDRNTEIDEELTKEEVYSNSIECQKLSTERAANEARLEELYELWEELAE
;
A
#
# COMPACT_ATOMS: atom_id res chain seq x y z
N MET A 1 -26.66 11.22 -4.55
CA MET A 1 -25.41 11.88 -5.01
C MET A 1 -25.15 13.09 -4.13
N ILE A 2 -24.04 13.09 -3.42
CA ILE A 2 -23.66 14.18 -2.51
C ILE A 2 -22.63 15.14 -3.14
N LEU A 3 -21.69 14.59 -3.92
CA LEU A 3 -20.65 15.34 -4.63
C LEU A 3 -20.58 14.86 -6.08
N ALA A 4 -20.47 15.79 -7.03
CA ALA A 4 -20.22 15.51 -8.44
C ALA A 4 -19.17 16.46 -8.99
N CYS A 5 -18.22 15.90 -9.73
CA CYS A 5 -17.25 16.62 -10.52
C CYS A 5 -17.57 16.32 -12.00
N HIS A 6 -17.77 17.35 -12.80
CA HIS A 6 -18.10 17.24 -14.23
C HIS A 6 -17.03 17.92 -15.06
N ASN A 7 -16.38 17.15 -15.90
CA ASN A 7 -15.39 17.61 -16.89
C ASN A 7 -14.38 18.57 -16.27
N ILE A 8 -13.89 18.25 -15.05
CA ILE A 8 -12.93 19.10 -14.37
C ILE A 8 -11.59 19.09 -15.09
N GLU A 9 -11.01 20.28 -15.23
CA GLU A 9 -9.71 20.48 -15.87
C GLU A 9 -8.80 21.31 -14.97
N LYS A 10 -7.52 20.94 -14.93
CA LYS A 10 -6.48 21.69 -14.23
C LYS A 10 -5.12 21.44 -14.83
N ALA A 11 -4.37 22.52 -15.07
CA ALA A 11 -2.98 22.49 -15.50
C ALA A 11 -2.13 23.51 -14.72
N PHE A 12 -0.86 23.22 -14.53
CA PHE A 12 0.15 24.15 -14.01
C PHE A 12 1.23 24.34 -15.08
N GLY A 13 1.15 25.47 -15.79
CA GLY A 13 2.00 25.72 -16.95
C GLY A 13 1.75 24.69 -18.06
N GLU A 14 2.78 23.94 -18.45
CA GLU A 14 2.66 22.88 -19.47
C GLU A 14 2.21 21.53 -18.89
N ARG A 15 2.16 21.40 -17.57
CA ARG A 15 1.81 20.14 -16.91
C ARG A 15 0.31 20.05 -16.68
N GLU A 16 -0.37 19.19 -17.41
CA GLU A 16 -1.76 18.84 -17.16
C GLU A 16 -1.87 17.91 -15.94
N ILE A 17 -2.75 18.27 -15.02
CA ILE A 17 -3.03 17.47 -13.83
C ILE A 17 -4.30 16.64 -14.04
N VAL A 18 -5.36 17.25 -14.56
CA VAL A 18 -6.62 16.58 -14.88
C VAL A 18 -7.13 17.15 -16.19
N ARG A 19 -7.56 16.26 -17.09
CA ARG A 19 -8.21 16.57 -18.35
C ARG A 19 -9.56 15.86 -18.42
N ASP A 20 -10.64 16.64 -18.57
CA ASP A 20 -12.01 16.13 -18.73
C ASP A 20 -12.40 15.08 -17.66
N GLY A 21 -11.98 15.32 -16.40
CA GLY A 21 -12.22 14.41 -15.30
C GLY A 21 -13.67 14.45 -14.80
N SER A 22 -14.36 13.31 -14.79
CA SER A 22 -15.74 13.24 -14.30
C SER A 22 -15.91 12.07 -13.33
N PHE A 23 -16.43 12.37 -12.14
CA PHE A 23 -16.76 11.37 -11.13
C PHE A 23 -17.81 11.89 -10.15
N HIS A 24 -18.42 10.99 -9.41
CA HIS A 24 -19.41 11.34 -8.41
C HIS A 24 -19.30 10.46 -7.17
N ILE A 25 -19.79 10.98 -6.06
CA ILE A 25 -19.88 10.27 -4.77
C ILE A 25 -21.34 10.30 -4.31
N GLU A 26 -21.87 9.13 -3.96
CA GLU A 26 -23.23 8.99 -3.44
C GLU A 26 -23.29 9.23 -1.93
N ASP A 27 -24.51 9.41 -1.41
CA ASP A 27 -24.71 9.53 0.03
C ASP A 27 -24.24 8.24 0.74
N ARG A 28 -23.49 8.40 1.84
CA ARG A 28 -22.90 7.32 2.65
C ARG A 28 -21.86 6.46 1.91
N GLU A 29 -21.51 6.78 0.69
CA GLU A 29 -20.51 6.04 -0.07
C GLU A 29 -19.11 6.29 0.49
N LYS A 30 -18.27 5.24 0.48
CA LYS A 30 -16.87 5.30 0.87
C LYS A 30 -16.03 5.14 -0.39
N ALA A 31 -15.46 6.23 -0.86
CA ALA A 31 -14.67 6.26 -2.09
C ALA A 31 -13.20 6.59 -1.80
N ALA A 32 -12.29 6.03 -2.59
CA ALA A 32 -10.87 6.39 -2.55
C ALA A 32 -10.45 7.11 -3.82
N LEU A 33 -9.50 8.04 -3.71
CA LEU A 33 -8.76 8.61 -4.82
C LEU A 33 -7.34 8.03 -4.82
N VAL A 34 -7.00 7.31 -5.87
CA VAL A 34 -5.70 6.65 -6.02
C VAL A 34 -4.94 7.15 -7.24
N GLY A 35 -3.63 7.06 -7.21
CA GLY A 35 -2.73 7.48 -8.30
C GLY A 35 -1.29 7.61 -7.78
N VAL A 36 -0.32 7.68 -8.70
CA VAL A 36 1.09 7.85 -8.35
C VAL A 36 1.34 9.20 -7.64
N ASN A 37 2.48 9.32 -6.96
CA ASN A 37 2.85 10.59 -6.35
C ASN A 37 3.00 11.69 -7.43
N GLY A 38 2.48 12.88 -7.12
CA GLY A 38 2.45 13.98 -8.07
C GLY A 38 1.39 13.87 -9.18
N ALA A 39 0.52 12.86 -9.19
CA ALA A 39 -0.60 12.76 -10.14
C ALA A 39 -1.70 13.81 -9.95
N GLY A 40 -1.68 14.57 -8.84
CA GLY A 40 -2.64 15.63 -8.57
C GLY A 40 -3.76 15.26 -7.59
N LYS A 41 -3.61 14.20 -6.78
CA LYS A 41 -4.62 13.78 -5.80
C LYS A 41 -5.02 14.90 -4.84
N SER A 42 -4.06 15.51 -4.16
CA SER A 42 -4.31 16.64 -3.24
C SER A 42 -4.83 17.90 -3.97
N THR A 43 -4.44 18.09 -5.25
CA THR A 43 -4.99 19.17 -6.09
C THR A 43 -6.48 18.98 -6.35
N ILE A 44 -6.92 17.75 -6.65
CA ILE A 44 -8.35 17.42 -6.79
C ILE A 44 -9.10 17.72 -5.49
N LEU A 45 -8.56 17.31 -4.33
CA LEU A 45 -9.20 17.63 -3.05
C LEU A 45 -9.31 19.15 -2.85
N LYS A 46 -8.23 19.91 -3.15
CA LYS A 46 -8.24 21.39 -3.06
C LYS A 46 -9.23 22.04 -4.02
N MET A 47 -9.39 21.50 -5.23
CA MET A 47 -10.42 21.98 -6.16
C MET A 47 -11.83 21.72 -5.61
N ILE A 48 -12.08 20.58 -4.98
CA ILE A 48 -13.38 20.24 -4.39
C ILE A 48 -13.74 21.20 -3.26
N ILE A 49 -12.77 21.61 -2.43
CA ILE A 49 -13.01 22.55 -1.32
C ILE A 49 -12.97 24.01 -1.77
N GLY A 50 -12.59 24.29 -3.02
CA GLY A 50 -12.50 25.65 -3.57
C GLY A 50 -11.24 26.43 -3.20
N GLU A 51 -10.22 25.78 -2.64
CA GLU A 51 -8.90 26.39 -2.39
C GLU A 51 -8.08 26.56 -3.68
N GLU A 52 -8.27 25.66 -4.64
CA GLU A 52 -7.63 25.72 -5.94
C GLU A 52 -8.69 25.95 -7.03
N PRO A 53 -8.56 26.99 -7.88
CA PRO A 53 -9.52 27.25 -8.94
C PRO A 53 -9.44 26.19 -10.03
N LEU A 54 -10.59 25.82 -10.59
CA LEU A 54 -10.71 25.00 -11.80
C LEU A 54 -10.32 25.83 -13.04
N ASP A 55 -9.68 25.19 -14.00
CA ASP A 55 -9.44 25.77 -15.33
C ASP A 55 -10.63 25.49 -16.27
N GLY A 56 -11.37 24.40 -16.01
CA GLY A 56 -12.60 24.02 -16.70
C GLY A 56 -13.45 23.08 -15.88
N GLY A 57 -14.73 22.91 -16.27
CA GLY A 57 -15.69 22.05 -15.61
C GLY A 57 -16.27 22.61 -14.31
N ASP A 58 -17.02 21.77 -13.59
CA ASP A 58 -17.76 22.17 -12.39
C ASP A 58 -17.62 21.13 -11.28
N VAL A 59 -17.57 21.63 -10.03
CA VAL A 59 -17.70 20.84 -8.81
C VAL A 59 -19.01 21.20 -8.13
N ILE A 60 -19.90 20.23 -7.94
CA ILE A 60 -21.25 20.41 -7.41
C ILE A 60 -21.40 19.64 -6.11
N LEU A 61 -21.56 20.37 -4.99
CA LEU A 61 -21.96 19.80 -3.70
C LEU A 61 -23.49 19.91 -3.57
N ALA A 62 -24.14 18.88 -3.10
CA ALA A 62 -25.58 18.88 -2.90
C ALA A 62 -26.02 19.99 -1.93
N LYS A 63 -27.14 20.67 -2.24
CA LYS A 63 -27.60 21.84 -1.48
C LYS A 63 -27.86 21.48 0.00
N GLY A 64 -27.31 22.29 0.89
CA GLY A 64 -27.48 22.14 2.34
C GLY A 64 -26.61 21.06 2.97
N LYS A 65 -25.69 20.45 2.22
CA LYS A 65 -24.72 19.49 2.71
C LYS A 65 -23.45 20.18 3.17
N THR A 66 -22.84 19.64 4.22
CA THR A 66 -21.62 20.13 4.83
C THR A 66 -20.43 19.27 4.40
N LEU A 67 -19.28 19.93 4.15
CA LEU A 67 -18.06 19.30 3.75
C LEU A 67 -17.00 19.53 4.84
N GLY A 68 -16.29 18.47 5.22
CA GLY A 68 -15.15 18.54 6.12
C GLY A 68 -13.89 18.05 5.42
N TYR A 69 -12.77 18.74 5.60
CA TYR A 69 -11.50 18.41 4.98
C TYR A 69 -10.38 18.31 5.99
N LEU A 70 -9.60 17.22 5.91
CA LEU A 70 -8.34 17.06 6.62
C LEU A 70 -7.19 17.39 5.70
N ALA A 71 -6.57 18.56 5.90
CA ALA A 71 -5.34 18.94 5.20
C ALA A 71 -4.11 18.30 5.86
N GLN A 72 -3.05 18.12 5.07
CA GLN A 72 -1.74 17.64 5.58
C GLN A 72 -1.11 18.58 6.63
N ARG A 73 -1.41 19.90 6.57
CA ARG A 73 -0.99 20.88 7.55
C ARG A 73 -2.21 21.63 8.06
N GLN A 74 -2.39 21.65 9.38
CA GLN A 74 -3.48 22.39 10.01
C GLN A 74 -2.94 23.29 11.11
N ASP A 75 -3.48 24.50 11.17
CA ASP A 75 -3.22 25.45 12.24
C ASP A 75 -4.20 25.18 13.40
N LEU A 76 -3.71 24.55 14.46
CA LEU A 76 -4.43 24.43 15.71
C LEU A 76 -4.38 25.76 16.47
N LYS A 77 -5.41 26.06 17.26
CA LYS A 77 -5.40 27.25 18.09
C LYS A 77 -4.31 27.15 19.15
N SER A 78 -3.41 28.14 19.15
CA SER A 78 -2.36 28.27 20.15
C SER A 78 -2.95 28.46 21.55
N GLY A 79 -2.39 27.75 22.54
CA GLY A 79 -2.76 27.87 23.95
C GLY A 79 -3.89 26.96 24.43
N ASN A 80 -4.57 26.21 23.54
CA ASN A 80 -5.55 25.20 23.96
C ASN A 80 -4.85 23.89 24.36
N THR A 81 -5.49 23.12 25.24
CA THR A 81 -5.13 21.72 25.48
C THR A 81 -5.70 20.84 24.34
N ILE A 82 -5.18 19.62 24.20
CA ILE A 82 -5.71 18.63 23.23
C ILE A 82 -7.21 18.46 23.42
N TYR A 83 -7.65 18.28 24.66
CA TYR A 83 -9.07 18.09 24.99
C TYR A 83 -9.91 19.31 24.62
N GLU A 84 -9.49 20.52 24.97
CA GLU A 84 -10.20 21.76 24.65
C GLU A 84 -10.30 22.00 23.15
N GLU A 85 -9.23 21.72 22.40
CA GLU A 85 -9.22 21.88 20.95
C GLU A 85 -10.22 20.95 20.27
N VAL A 86 -10.27 19.69 20.70
CA VAL A 86 -11.20 18.71 20.14
C VAL A 86 -12.64 18.98 20.63
N LYS A 87 -12.82 19.39 21.88
CA LYS A 87 -14.10 19.82 22.45
C LYS A 87 -14.72 21.00 21.67
N SER A 88 -13.89 21.86 21.11
CA SER A 88 -14.36 23.00 20.31
C SER A 88 -15.21 22.59 19.07
N ALA A 89 -15.08 21.35 18.59
CA ALA A 89 -15.91 20.80 17.52
C ALA A 89 -17.40 20.68 17.87
N LYS A 90 -17.71 20.57 19.16
CA LYS A 90 -19.08 20.43 19.72
C LYS A 90 -19.45 21.66 20.56
N ALA A 91 -18.81 22.81 20.32
CA ALA A 91 -19.03 24.02 21.12
C ALA A 91 -20.50 24.46 21.18
N ASP A 92 -21.28 24.25 20.12
CA ASP A 92 -22.70 24.53 20.04
C ASP A 92 -23.53 23.67 21.02
N ILE A 93 -23.18 22.39 21.19
CA ILE A 93 -23.86 21.48 22.12
C ILE A 93 -23.53 21.87 23.58
N PHE A 94 -22.27 22.18 23.88
CA PHE A 94 -21.88 22.64 25.22
C PHE A 94 -22.49 24.02 25.55
N ALA A 95 -22.60 24.91 24.57
CA ALA A 95 -23.31 26.18 24.75
C ALA A 95 -24.81 25.97 25.02
N MET A 96 -25.43 25.02 24.35
CA MET A 96 -26.83 24.63 24.59
C MET A 96 -27.01 24.04 26.00
N GLU A 97 -26.12 23.15 26.43
CA GLU A 97 -26.10 22.63 27.80
C GLU A 97 -26.00 23.73 28.86
N ALA A 98 -25.09 24.68 28.65
CA ALA A 98 -24.92 25.83 29.55
C ALA A 98 -26.21 26.69 29.61
N GLN A 99 -26.90 26.89 28.46
CA GLN A 99 -28.17 27.60 28.41
C GLN A 99 -29.27 26.83 29.16
N ILE A 100 -29.37 25.51 28.96
CA ILE A 100 -30.33 24.66 29.68
C ILE A 100 -30.13 24.80 31.19
N ARG A 101 -28.88 24.66 31.67
CA ARG A 101 -28.56 24.83 33.11
C ARG A 101 -28.85 26.24 33.63
N SER A 102 -28.63 27.28 32.82
CA SER A 102 -28.99 28.64 33.19
C SER A 102 -30.51 28.81 33.37
N ILE A 103 -31.29 28.29 32.43
CA ILE A 103 -32.76 28.33 32.49
C ILE A 103 -33.27 27.51 33.68
N GLU A 104 -32.70 26.34 33.99
CA GLU A 104 -33.06 25.55 35.18
C GLU A 104 -32.85 26.34 36.48
N HIS A 105 -31.82 27.18 36.54
CA HIS A 105 -31.57 28.02 37.69
C HIS A 105 -32.55 29.19 37.76
N GLU A 106 -32.90 29.81 36.62
CA GLU A 106 -33.90 30.90 36.53
C GLU A 106 -35.31 30.43 36.88
N LEU A 107 -35.70 29.24 36.43
CA LEU A 107 -37.05 28.66 36.68
C LEU A 107 -37.41 28.54 38.16
N LYS A 108 -36.38 28.47 39.06
CA LYS A 108 -36.60 28.42 40.52
C LYS A 108 -37.14 29.73 41.11
N HIS A 109 -37.04 30.83 40.34
CA HIS A 109 -37.33 32.18 40.82
C HIS A 109 -38.40 32.90 40.01
N LEU A 110 -38.98 32.22 38.98
CA LEU A 110 -40.01 32.79 38.10
C LEU A 110 -41.40 32.27 38.43
N GLU A 111 -42.43 33.11 38.22
CA GLU A 111 -43.84 32.79 38.42
C GLU A 111 -44.71 33.33 37.24
N GLY A 112 -45.88 32.77 37.04
CA GLY A 112 -46.85 33.26 36.06
C GLY A 112 -46.49 33.05 34.59
N GLU A 113 -46.76 34.01 33.73
CA GLU A 113 -46.55 33.92 32.26
C GLU A 113 -45.07 33.83 31.89
N GLU A 114 -44.17 34.46 32.66
CA GLU A 114 -42.71 34.37 32.43
C GLU A 114 -42.19 32.96 32.66
N LEU A 115 -42.68 32.26 33.69
CA LEU A 115 -42.38 30.86 33.96
C LEU A 115 -42.77 29.97 32.75
N GLN A 116 -43.98 30.23 32.21
CA GLN A 116 -44.48 29.40 31.08
C GLN A 116 -43.64 29.59 29.79
N SER A 117 -43.29 30.82 29.45
CA SER A 117 -42.44 31.15 28.31
C SER A 117 -41.03 30.54 28.43
N ARG A 118 -40.48 30.57 29.66
CA ARG A 118 -39.16 29.95 29.92
C ARG A 118 -39.19 28.44 29.90
N LEU A 119 -40.28 27.80 30.35
CA LEU A 119 -40.50 26.37 30.26
C LEU A 119 -40.60 25.89 28.79
N GLU A 120 -41.26 26.65 27.93
CA GLU A 120 -41.31 26.35 26.50
C GLU A 120 -39.94 26.39 25.85
N THR A 121 -39.12 27.38 26.20
CA THR A 121 -37.73 27.49 25.73
C THR A 121 -36.87 26.35 26.26
N TYR A 122 -36.99 26.00 27.53
CA TYR A 122 -36.32 24.87 28.16
C TYR A 122 -36.63 23.56 27.43
N ASN A 123 -37.92 23.25 27.24
CA ASN A 123 -38.37 22.02 26.59
C ASN A 123 -37.86 21.92 25.13
N ARG A 124 -37.84 23.04 24.40
CA ARG A 124 -37.30 23.07 23.04
C ARG A 124 -35.78 22.77 23.04
N LEU A 125 -35.02 23.47 23.90
CA LEU A 125 -33.55 23.26 23.99
C LEU A 125 -33.24 21.86 24.48
N GLN A 126 -33.99 21.35 25.46
CA GLN A 126 -33.83 19.99 25.96
C GLN A 126 -34.06 18.95 24.85
N SER A 127 -35.17 19.12 24.09
CA SER A 127 -35.46 18.21 22.97
C SER A 127 -34.40 18.27 21.86
N GLU A 128 -33.84 19.44 21.59
CA GLU A 128 -32.75 19.61 20.62
C GLU A 128 -31.45 18.99 21.12
N PHE A 129 -31.13 19.16 22.42
CA PHE A 129 -29.97 18.57 23.08
C PHE A 129 -30.04 17.03 23.07
N ASP A 130 -31.22 16.47 23.38
CA ASP A 130 -31.47 15.02 23.33
C ASP A 130 -31.36 14.48 21.89
N ALA A 131 -31.94 15.19 20.92
CA ALA A 131 -31.86 14.81 19.50
C ALA A 131 -30.44 14.80 18.94
N ARG A 132 -29.57 15.62 19.52
CA ARG A 132 -28.14 15.68 19.15
C ARG A 132 -27.23 14.80 20.03
N ASN A 133 -27.80 13.91 20.86
CA ASN A 133 -27.06 13.06 21.80
C ASN A 133 -26.14 13.86 22.73
N GLY A 134 -26.57 15.01 23.23
CA GLY A 134 -25.74 15.92 24.03
C GLY A 134 -25.07 15.27 25.23
N TYR A 135 -25.76 14.35 25.93
CA TYR A 135 -25.18 13.61 27.07
C TYR A 135 -24.02 12.67 26.69
N ALA A 136 -23.93 12.24 25.45
CA ALA A 136 -22.85 11.36 24.99
C ALA A 136 -21.60 12.12 24.54
N CYS A 137 -21.66 13.45 24.39
CA CYS A 137 -20.61 14.28 23.81
C CYS A 137 -19.24 14.12 24.48
N GLU A 138 -19.18 14.10 25.81
CA GLU A 138 -17.90 13.93 26.53
C GLU A 138 -17.30 12.54 26.32
N SER A 139 -18.17 11.52 26.28
CA SER A 139 -17.75 10.14 26.01
C SER A 139 -17.29 9.97 24.54
N GLU A 140 -17.95 10.66 23.59
CA GLU A 140 -17.52 10.67 22.18
C GLU A 140 -16.14 11.32 22.03
N ILE A 141 -15.91 12.48 22.67
CA ILE A 141 -14.61 13.16 22.63
C ILE A 141 -13.50 12.25 23.19
N THR A 142 -13.74 11.67 24.36
CA THR A 142 -12.79 10.76 25.01
C THR A 142 -12.56 9.51 24.16
N GLY A 143 -13.62 8.93 23.57
CA GLY A 143 -13.54 7.77 22.70
C GLY A 143 -12.74 8.05 21.43
N VAL A 144 -12.94 9.21 20.79
CA VAL A 144 -12.18 9.61 19.59
C VAL A 144 -10.71 9.84 19.92
N LEU A 145 -10.41 10.54 21.03
CA LEU A 145 -9.02 10.78 21.45
C LEU A 145 -8.29 9.47 21.77
N LYS A 146 -8.91 8.57 22.54
CA LYS A 146 -8.34 7.25 22.85
C LYS A 146 -8.16 6.40 21.59
N GLY A 147 -9.14 6.43 20.70
CA GLY A 147 -9.08 5.74 19.41
C GLY A 147 -7.95 6.23 18.50
N LEU A 148 -7.58 7.50 18.60
CA LEU A 148 -6.44 8.10 17.89
C LEU A 148 -5.10 7.95 18.64
N GLY A 149 -5.05 7.14 19.71
CA GLY A 149 -3.83 6.79 20.42
C GLY A 149 -3.36 7.84 21.42
N PHE A 150 -4.26 8.71 21.95
CA PHE A 150 -3.96 9.59 23.05
C PHE A 150 -4.37 8.95 24.37
N THR A 151 -3.50 9.03 25.38
CA THR A 151 -3.80 8.64 26.76
C THR A 151 -4.50 9.77 27.51
N GLU A 152 -5.12 9.48 28.64
CA GLU A 152 -5.77 10.51 29.48
C GLU A 152 -4.77 11.56 29.99
N ASP A 153 -3.52 11.18 30.19
CA ASP A 153 -2.43 12.09 30.58
C ASP A 153 -2.09 13.08 29.46
N ASP A 154 -2.29 12.68 28.19
CA ASP A 154 -2.04 13.55 27.05
C ASP A 154 -3.10 14.66 26.91
N PHE A 155 -4.32 14.46 27.40
CA PHE A 155 -5.44 15.37 27.18
C PHE A 155 -5.17 16.81 27.64
N ASN A 156 -4.34 16.95 28.67
CA ASN A 156 -3.96 18.25 29.24
C ASN A 156 -2.73 18.87 28.57
N LYS A 157 -2.07 18.21 27.62
CA LYS A 157 -0.93 18.77 26.89
C LYS A 157 -1.38 19.90 25.98
N GLN A 158 -0.58 20.96 25.94
CA GLN A 158 -0.85 22.08 25.05
C GLN A 158 -0.55 21.75 23.60
N THR A 159 -1.40 22.21 22.68
CA THR A 159 -1.28 21.99 21.24
C THR A 159 0.02 22.50 20.66
N ASP A 160 0.61 23.53 21.25
CA ASP A 160 1.89 24.11 20.81
C ASP A 160 3.08 23.17 21.03
N THR A 161 3.02 22.31 22.04
CA THR A 161 4.09 21.37 22.39
C THR A 161 4.05 20.06 21.58
N LEU A 162 3.03 19.88 20.75
CA LEU A 162 2.80 18.65 20.02
C LEU A 162 3.70 18.54 18.80
N SER A 163 4.13 17.30 18.50
CA SER A 163 4.77 16.98 17.23
C SER A 163 3.82 17.16 16.04
N GLY A 164 4.35 17.27 14.82
CA GLY A 164 3.54 17.40 13.60
C GLY A 164 2.50 16.27 13.46
N GLY A 165 2.89 15.03 13.70
CA GLY A 165 1.99 13.88 13.66
C GLY A 165 0.90 13.91 14.74
N GLN A 166 1.23 14.37 15.96
CA GLN A 166 0.23 14.57 17.02
C GLN A 166 -0.76 15.67 16.66
N LYS A 167 -0.31 16.78 16.06
CA LYS A 167 -1.19 17.86 15.58
C LYS A 167 -2.16 17.34 14.52
N THR A 168 -1.70 16.54 13.57
CA THR A 168 -2.56 15.92 12.55
C THR A 168 -3.61 15.01 13.19
N ARG A 169 -3.25 14.20 14.19
CA ARG A 169 -4.20 13.33 14.92
C ARG A 169 -5.27 14.14 15.68
N VAL A 170 -4.89 15.23 16.34
CA VAL A 170 -5.85 16.14 17.02
C VAL A 170 -6.81 16.76 16.00
N SER A 171 -6.30 17.21 14.87
CA SER A 171 -7.11 17.78 13.79
C SER A 171 -8.07 16.76 13.18
N LEU A 172 -7.61 15.52 12.98
CA LEU A 172 -8.47 14.42 12.54
C LEU A 172 -9.60 14.19 13.57
N GLY A 173 -9.27 14.08 14.84
CA GLY A 173 -10.27 13.90 15.91
C GLY A 173 -11.32 15.01 15.95
N LYS A 174 -10.88 16.26 15.83
CA LYS A 174 -11.76 17.43 15.73
C LYS A 174 -12.69 17.33 14.51
N LEU A 175 -12.15 16.96 13.34
CA LEU A 175 -12.92 16.79 12.10
C LEU A 175 -13.96 15.67 12.21
N LEU A 176 -13.58 14.52 12.77
CA LEU A 176 -14.50 13.38 12.95
C LEU A 176 -15.69 13.76 13.86
N LEU A 177 -15.45 14.53 14.91
CA LEU A 177 -16.49 14.99 15.83
C LEU A 177 -17.43 16.05 15.23
N THR A 178 -17.00 16.84 14.24
CA THR A 178 -17.91 17.77 13.54
C THR A 178 -18.95 17.03 12.71
N SER A 179 -18.68 15.77 12.36
CA SER A 179 -19.61 14.86 11.66
C SER A 179 -20.24 15.48 10.40
N PRO A 180 -19.46 16.03 9.44
CA PRO A 180 -20.00 16.61 8.21
C PRO A 180 -20.65 15.55 7.31
N ASP A 181 -21.50 15.97 6.36
CA ASP A 181 -22.17 15.04 5.44
C ASP A 181 -21.18 14.32 4.49
N ILE A 182 -20.05 14.96 4.18
CA ILE A 182 -18.94 14.36 3.42
C ILE A 182 -17.59 14.70 4.08
N LEU A 183 -16.78 13.67 4.32
CA LEU A 183 -15.40 13.78 4.79
C LEU A 183 -14.43 13.64 3.62
N LEU A 184 -13.52 14.60 3.47
CA LEU A 184 -12.36 14.51 2.57
C LEU A 184 -11.12 14.31 3.43
N LEU A 185 -10.44 13.18 3.25
CA LEU A 185 -9.29 12.79 4.06
C LEU A 185 -8.06 12.61 3.16
N ASP A 186 -7.02 13.42 3.40
CA ASP A 186 -5.74 13.32 2.68
C ASP A 186 -4.71 12.63 3.59
N GLU A 187 -4.37 11.37 3.25
CA GLU A 187 -3.45 10.49 3.97
C GLU A 187 -3.73 10.37 5.49
N PRO A 188 -4.97 9.98 5.89
CA PRO A 188 -5.36 9.97 7.30
C PRO A 188 -4.65 8.91 8.14
N THR A 189 -4.04 7.90 7.51
CA THR A 189 -3.31 6.81 8.18
C THR A 189 -1.88 7.18 8.53
N ASN A 190 -1.34 8.26 7.95
CA ASN A 190 0.01 8.72 8.28
C ASN A 190 0.11 9.12 9.75
N HIS A 191 1.17 8.71 10.41
CA HIS A 191 1.44 8.95 11.82
C HIS A 191 0.49 8.24 12.82
N LEU A 192 -0.38 7.32 12.36
CA LEU A 192 -1.17 6.45 13.21
C LEU A 192 -0.45 5.11 13.43
N ASP A 193 -0.57 4.57 14.63
CA ASP A 193 -0.16 3.20 14.90
C ASP A 193 -1.23 2.19 14.46
N LEU A 194 -0.89 0.90 14.48
CA LEU A 194 -1.76 -0.16 14.00
C LEU A 194 -3.12 -0.21 14.71
N ASN A 195 -3.16 0.08 16.02
CA ASN A 195 -4.39 0.09 16.79
C ASN A 195 -5.28 1.28 16.42
N SER A 196 -4.69 2.47 16.28
CA SER A 196 -5.41 3.68 15.85
C SER A 196 -5.92 3.57 14.41
N ILE A 197 -5.17 2.92 13.50
CA ILE A 197 -5.65 2.63 12.13
C ILE A 197 -6.85 1.69 12.17
N ALA A 198 -6.81 0.61 12.96
CA ALA A 198 -7.92 -0.34 13.09
C ALA A 198 -9.17 0.32 13.67
N TRP A 199 -9.01 1.22 14.63
CA TRP A 199 -10.08 2.02 15.18
C TRP A 199 -10.68 2.97 14.12
N LEU A 200 -9.83 3.69 13.37
CA LEU A 200 -10.27 4.60 12.31
C LEU A 200 -11.03 3.87 11.20
N GLU A 201 -10.59 2.68 10.80
CA GLU A 201 -11.31 1.82 9.86
C GLU A 201 -12.74 1.55 10.35
N THR A 202 -12.87 1.09 11.59
CA THR A 202 -14.17 0.78 12.20
C THR A 202 -15.05 2.02 12.27
N TYR A 203 -14.48 3.16 12.64
CA TYR A 203 -15.18 4.45 12.69
C TYR A 203 -15.70 4.85 11.30
N LEU A 204 -14.85 4.82 10.26
CA LEU A 204 -15.21 5.25 8.91
C LEU A 204 -16.20 4.30 8.23
N ILE A 205 -16.11 2.98 8.48
CA ILE A 205 -17.11 2.01 7.99
C ILE A 205 -18.50 2.36 8.54
N ASN A 206 -18.58 2.69 9.81
CA ASN A 206 -19.84 3.03 10.49
C ASN A 206 -20.25 4.51 10.34
N TYR A 207 -19.43 5.34 9.69
CA TYR A 207 -19.72 6.75 9.51
C TYR A 207 -20.98 6.96 8.66
N SER A 208 -21.90 7.79 9.16
CA SER A 208 -23.21 8.00 8.52
C SER A 208 -23.17 8.83 7.23
N GLY A 209 -22.13 9.66 7.04
CA GLY A 209 -21.90 10.47 5.85
C GLY A 209 -21.08 9.74 4.78
N ALA A 210 -20.85 10.42 3.66
CA ALA A 210 -19.93 9.97 2.63
C ALA A 210 -18.47 10.23 3.06
N VAL A 211 -17.55 9.43 2.53
CA VAL A 211 -16.11 9.60 2.79
C VAL A 211 -15.35 9.51 1.47
N PHE A 212 -14.45 10.46 1.23
CA PHE A 212 -13.55 10.45 0.08
C PHE A 212 -12.11 10.53 0.58
N ILE A 213 -11.33 9.49 0.34
CA ILE A 213 -10.04 9.25 0.98
C ILE A 213 -8.94 9.20 -0.06
N VAL A 214 -7.87 9.94 0.16
CA VAL A 214 -6.57 9.70 -0.47
C VAL A 214 -5.73 8.90 0.52
N SER A 215 -5.26 7.72 0.15
CA SER A 215 -4.35 6.93 0.98
C SER A 215 -3.48 5.99 0.13
N HIS A 216 -2.29 5.72 0.63
CA HIS A 216 -1.36 4.72 0.11
C HIS A 216 -1.35 3.42 0.94
N ASP A 217 -2.22 3.29 1.93
CA ASP A 217 -2.44 2.06 2.68
C ASP A 217 -3.47 1.16 1.97
N ARG A 218 -2.97 0.16 1.24
CA ARG A 218 -3.80 -0.79 0.48
C ARG A 218 -4.74 -1.61 1.37
N TYR A 219 -4.29 -1.96 2.57
CA TYR A 219 -5.09 -2.74 3.52
C TYR A 219 -6.26 -1.92 4.05
N PHE A 220 -6.00 -0.67 4.43
CA PHE A 220 -7.00 0.30 4.85
C PHE A 220 -8.05 0.54 3.76
N LEU A 221 -7.61 0.84 2.53
CA LEU A 221 -8.50 1.05 1.40
C LEU A 221 -9.36 -0.19 1.11
N ASN A 222 -8.77 -1.38 1.20
CA ASN A 222 -9.49 -2.63 0.93
C ASN A 222 -10.63 -2.89 1.92
N ARG A 223 -10.50 -2.44 3.17
CA ARG A 223 -11.53 -2.61 4.21
C ARG A 223 -12.61 -1.54 4.20
N VAL A 224 -12.24 -0.30 3.91
CA VAL A 224 -13.12 0.86 4.09
C VAL A 224 -13.88 1.22 2.82
N VAL A 225 -13.24 1.13 1.62
CA VAL A 225 -13.82 1.70 0.41
C VAL A 225 -14.66 0.72 -0.40
N THR A 226 -15.67 1.26 -1.06
CA THR A 226 -16.58 0.55 -1.97
C THR A 226 -16.49 1.05 -3.41
N LYS A 227 -15.76 2.14 -3.64
CA LYS A 227 -15.49 2.73 -4.94
C LYS A 227 -14.07 3.29 -4.97
N VAL A 228 -13.39 3.12 -6.10
CA VAL A 228 -12.06 3.69 -6.35
C VAL A 228 -12.13 4.64 -7.54
N VAL A 229 -11.66 5.86 -7.35
CA VAL A 229 -11.43 6.86 -8.39
C VAL A 229 -9.93 6.89 -8.66
N GLU A 230 -9.51 6.54 -9.85
CA GLU A 230 -8.11 6.55 -10.25
C GLU A 230 -7.80 7.79 -11.06
N ILE A 231 -6.66 8.42 -10.74
CA ILE A 231 -6.05 9.43 -11.59
C ILE A 231 -4.74 8.88 -12.17
N ASP A 232 -4.71 8.73 -13.49
CA ASP A 232 -3.54 8.24 -14.23
C ASP A 232 -3.40 9.01 -15.54
N ASN A 233 -2.20 9.57 -15.81
CA ASN A 233 -1.92 10.38 -17.01
C ASN A 233 -2.98 11.45 -17.28
N ALA A 234 -3.31 12.24 -16.27
CA ALA A 234 -4.34 13.29 -16.28
C ALA A 234 -5.78 12.79 -16.58
N GLN A 235 -6.01 11.51 -16.69
CA GLN A 235 -7.34 10.90 -16.87
C GLN A 235 -7.90 10.40 -15.54
N VAL A 236 -9.20 10.59 -15.36
CA VAL A 236 -9.93 10.08 -14.19
C VAL A 236 -10.80 8.90 -14.60
N ARG A 237 -10.69 7.79 -13.87
CA ARG A 237 -11.50 6.58 -14.10
C ARG A 237 -12.12 6.11 -12.80
N MET A 238 -13.35 5.62 -12.85
CA MET A 238 -14.06 5.08 -11.67
C MET A 238 -14.16 3.57 -11.75
N TYR A 239 -13.93 2.91 -10.62
CA TYR A 239 -14.07 1.47 -10.44
C TYR A 239 -14.98 1.19 -9.24
N LEU A 240 -16.01 0.40 -9.41
CA LEU A 240 -16.84 -0.09 -8.32
C LEU A 240 -16.17 -1.30 -7.67
N GLY A 241 -16.19 -1.34 -6.34
CA GLY A 241 -15.56 -2.35 -5.52
C GLY A 241 -14.47 -1.79 -4.61
N ASN A 242 -13.83 -2.67 -3.84
CA ASN A 242 -12.72 -2.32 -2.97
C ASN A 242 -11.39 -2.19 -3.75
N TYR A 243 -10.30 -1.93 -3.02
CA TYR A 243 -8.98 -1.77 -3.64
C TYR A 243 -8.51 -3.02 -4.40
N LYS A 244 -8.78 -4.22 -3.88
CA LYS A 244 -8.44 -5.50 -4.53
C LYS A 244 -9.19 -5.68 -5.85
N ASP A 245 -10.48 -5.37 -5.86
CA ASP A 245 -11.31 -5.42 -7.07
C ASP A 245 -10.82 -4.44 -8.14
N TYR A 246 -10.43 -3.24 -7.71
CA TYR A 246 -9.81 -2.23 -8.57
C TYR A 246 -8.51 -2.76 -9.20
N ALA A 247 -7.59 -3.28 -8.37
CA ALA A 247 -6.29 -3.79 -8.83
C ALA A 247 -6.46 -4.91 -9.88
N MET A 248 -7.37 -5.86 -9.63
CA MET A 248 -7.69 -6.93 -10.59
C MET A 248 -8.26 -6.39 -11.90
N LYS A 249 -9.22 -5.46 -11.84
CA LYS A 249 -9.82 -4.85 -13.04
C LYS A 249 -8.80 -4.05 -13.84
N LYS A 250 -7.94 -3.28 -13.16
CA LYS A 250 -6.85 -2.52 -13.80
C LYS A 250 -5.90 -3.44 -14.53
N GLN A 251 -5.49 -4.56 -13.90
CA GLN A 251 -4.62 -5.54 -14.52
C GLN A 251 -5.26 -6.17 -15.77
N GLN A 252 -6.52 -6.58 -15.69
CA GLN A 252 -7.25 -7.14 -16.84
C GLN A 252 -7.34 -6.16 -18.02
N ILE A 253 -7.63 -4.87 -17.75
CA ILE A 253 -7.68 -3.82 -18.78
C ILE A 253 -6.30 -3.64 -19.41
N ARG A 254 -5.25 -3.63 -18.63
CA ARG A 254 -3.86 -3.50 -19.09
C ARG A 254 -3.44 -4.67 -19.95
N ASP A 255 -3.73 -5.90 -19.52
CA ASP A 255 -3.42 -7.12 -20.28
C ASP A 255 -4.15 -7.14 -21.63
N ALA A 256 -5.43 -6.71 -21.64
CA ALA A 256 -6.20 -6.56 -22.86
C ALA A 256 -5.58 -5.52 -23.81
N GLN A 257 -5.21 -4.33 -23.29
CA GLN A 257 -4.57 -3.28 -24.09
C GLN A 257 -3.21 -3.72 -24.64
N LEU A 258 -2.40 -4.41 -23.83
CA LEU A 258 -1.10 -4.93 -24.26
C LEU A 258 -1.27 -5.98 -25.36
N LYS A 259 -2.24 -6.88 -25.22
CA LYS A 259 -2.57 -7.89 -26.24
C LYS A 259 -3.03 -7.23 -27.53
N GLU A 260 -3.87 -6.21 -27.45
CA GLU A 260 -4.34 -5.46 -28.62
C GLU A 260 -3.19 -4.74 -29.34
N TYR A 261 -2.31 -4.05 -28.58
CA TYR A 261 -1.09 -3.44 -29.10
C TYR A 261 -0.18 -4.46 -29.80
N MET A 262 0.09 -5.60 -29.15
CA MET A 262 0.93 -6.65 -29.74
C MET A 262 0.33 -7.23 -31.01
N ASN A 263 -0.99 -7.43 -31.05
CA ASN A 263 -1.68 -7.91 -32.25
C ASN A 263 -1.59 -6.89 -33.39
N GLN A 264 -1.82 -5.60 -33.10
CA GLN A 264 -1.67 -4.53 -34.10
C GLN A 264 -0.23 -4.46 -34.62
N GLN A 265 0.78 -4.54 -33.74
CA GLN A 265 2.20 -4.52 -34.15
C GLN A 265 2.56 -5.73 -35.04
N ARG A 266 2.04 -6.91 -34.70
CA ARG A 266 2.23 -8.11 -35.56
C ARG A 266 1.59 -7.92 -36.94
N GLU A 267 0.38 -7.37 -36.98
CA GLU A 267 -0.32 -7.10 -38.24
C GLU A 267 0.43 -6.06 -39.08
N ILE A 268 0.86 -4.95 -38.50
CA ILE A 268 1.67 -3.91 -39.18
C ILE A 268 2.94 -4.55 -39.75
N LYS A 269 3.67 -5.34 -38.96
CA LYS A 269 4.91 -6.01 -39.38
C LYS A 269 4.68 -7.02 -40.48
N HIS A 270 3.58 -7.77 -40.40
CA HIS A 270 3.16 -8.71 -41.46
C HIS A 270 2.84 -7.99 -42.76
N GLN A 271 2.02 -6.94 -42.71
CA GLN A 271 1.66 -6.15 -43.91
C GLN A 271 2.89 -5.51 -44.55
N GLN A 272 3.82 -4.97 -43.72
CA GLN A 272 5.08 -4.41 -44.22
C GLN A 272 5.92 -5.46 -44.96
N ALA A 273 6.07 -6.68 -44.41
CA ALA A 273 6.79 -7.78 -45.05
C ALA A 273 6.15 -8.19 -46.39
N VAL A 274 4.82 -8.20 -46.45
CA VAL A 274 4.08 -8.50 -47.71
C VAL A 274 4.29 -7.37 -48.73
N ILE A 275 4.29 -6.12 -48.32
CA ILE A 275 4.58 -4.96 -49.19
C ILE A 275 6.00 -5.08 -49.77
N ASP A 276 6.99 -5.33 -48.92
CA ASP A 276 8.39 -5.47 -49.32
C ASP A 276 8.58 -6.64 -50.32
N LYS A 277 7.91 -7.77 -50.05
CA LYS A 277 7.91 -8.92 -50.97
C LYS A 277 7.24 -8.60 -52.32
N LEU A 278 6.13 -7.85 -52.31
CA LEU A 278 5.46 -7.42 -53.54
C LEU A 278 6.32 -6.47 -54.37
N LYS A 279 7.03 -5.54 -53.68
CA LYS A 279 7.98 -4.60 -54.34
C LYS A 279 9.19 -5.33 -54.93
N SER A 280 9.70 -6.40 -54.30
CA SER A 280 10.84 -7.17 -54.79
C SER A 280 10.58 -7.88 -56.11
N PHE A 281 9.32 -8.20 -56.43
CA PHE A 281 8.95 -8.83 -57.72
C PHE A 281 9.04 -7.90 -58.94
N ASN A 282 9.19 -6.61 -58.76
CA ASN A 282 9.38 -5.55 -59.78
C ASN A 282 8.44 -5.64 -60.99
N ARG A 283 7.20 -6.13 -60.81
CA ARG A 283 6.16 -6.20 -61.84
C ARG A 283 5.12 -5.11 -61.58
N GLU A 284 4.66 -4.43 -62.64
CA GLU A 284 3.71 -3.30 -62.54
C GLU A 284 2.45 -3.62 -61.69
N LYS A 285 1.87 -4.83 -61.88
CA LYS A 285 0.72 -5.32 -61.10
C LYS A 285 1.07 -5.51 -59.60
N SER A 286 2.29 -5.97 -59.30
CA SER A 286 2.74 -6.20 -57.91
C SER A 286 3.00 -4.88 -57.22
N ILE A 287 3.55 -3.89 -57.91
CA ILE A 287 3.78 -2.54 -57.40
C ILE A 287 2.45 -1.86 -57.05
N LYS A 288 1.44 -1.89 -57.95
CA LYS A 288 0.11 -1.32 -57.67
C LYS A 288 -0.58 -1.98 -56.46
N ARG A 289 -0.38 -3.31 -56.27
CA ARG A 289 -0.88 -4.03 -55.08
C ARG A 289 -0.12 -3.60 -53.80
N ALA A 290 1.18 -3.38 -53.89
CA ALA A 290 1.99 -2.88 -52.79
C ALA A 290 1.53 -1.46 -52.36
N GLU A 291 1.36 -0.54 -53.31
CA GLU A 291 0.86 0.82 -53.07
C GLU A 291 -0.54 0.84 -52.43
N SER A 292 -1.44 -0.06 -52.89
CA SER A 292 -2.77 -0.17 -52.26
C SER A 292 -2.71 -0.64 -50.82
N ARG A 293 -1.78 -1.57 -50.48
CA ARG A 293 -1.56 -2.02 -49.10
C ARG A 293 -0.87 -0.97 -48.24
N GLU A 294 0.08 -0.21 -48.81
CA GLU A 294 0.68 0.94 -48.12
C GLU A 294 -0.38 1.97 -47.70
N LYS A 295 -1.27 2.33 -48.63
CA LYS A 295 -2.39 3.23 -48.30
C LYS A 295 -3.35 2.67 -47.25
N MET A 296 -3.49 1.35 -47.14
CA MET A 296 -4.25 0.74 -46.03
C MET A 296 -3.47 0.80 -44.73
N LEU A 297 -2.15 0.58 -44.76
CA LEU A 297 -1.27 0.65 -43.59
C LEU A 297 -1.23 2.10 -43.02
N ASP A 298 -1.14 3.10 -43.90
CA ASP A 298 -1.14 4.52 -43.54
C ASP A 298 -2.45 4.99 -42.87
N ARG A 299 -3.55 4.24 -43.06
CA ARG A 299 -4.84 4.52 -42.41
C ARG A 299 -4.99 3.91 -41.03
N ILE A 300 -4.08 3.00 -40.65
CA ILE A 300 -4.08 2.40 -39.32
C ILE A 300 -3.46 3.43 -38.38
N THR A 301 -4.25 3.97 -37.45
CA THR A 301 -3.75 4.74 -36.33
C THR A 301 -2.95 3.81 -35.41
N PRO A 302 -1.62 3.98 -35.27
CA PRO A 302 -0.84 3.16 -34.35
C PRO A 302 -1.39 3.34 -32.94
N LEU A 303 -1.63 2.24 -32.26
CA LEU A 303 -1.89 2.28 -30.82
C LEU A 303 -0.59 2.64 -30.10
N ASP A 304 -0.68 3.54 -29.15
CA ASP A 304 0.44 3.81 -28.26
C ASP A 304 0.73 2.57 -27.42
N LYS A 305 2.01 2.26 -27.26
CA LYS A 305 2.40 1.19 -26.34
C LYS A 305 1.88 1.55 -24.95
N PRO A 306 1.07 0.69 -24.31
CA PRO A 306 0.69 0.93 -22.92
C PRO A 306 1.95 1.23 -22.12
N VAL A 307 1.98 2.39 -21.47
CA VAL A 307 3.14 2.82 -20.69
C VAL A 307 3.29 1.82 -19.54
N ASP A 308 4.36 1.06 -19.57
CA ASP A 308 4.77 0.26 -18.43
C ASP A 308 5.24 1.24 -17.33
N SER A 309 4.30 1.69 -16.50
CA SER A 309 4.63 2.37 -15.25
C SER A 309 5.37 1.42 -14.29
N THR A 310 5.21 0.13 -14.49
CA THR A 310 6.06 -0.93 -13.97
C THR A 310 6.87 -1.49 -15.16
N LYS A 311 7.91 -0.80 -15.61
CA LYS A 311 9.06 -1.56 -16.10
C LYS A 311 9.44 -2.42 -14.91
N GLU A 312 9.29 -3.73 -15.06
CA GLU A 312 9.91 -4.72 -14.19
C GLU A 312 11.43 -4.48 -14.22
N MET A 313 11.86 -3.48 -13.50
CA MET A 313 13.26 -3.37 -13.13
C MET A 313 13.40 -4.33 -11.96
N HIS A 314 13.71 -5.60 -12.27
CA HIS A 314 14.16 -6.56 -11.27
C HIS A 314 15.43 -6.00 -10.65
N PHE A 315 15.29 -5.53 -9.45
CA PHE A 315 16.40 -5.08 -8.65
C PHE A 315 16.81 -6.24 -7.74
N THR A 316 17.99 -6.77 -7.92
CA THR A 316 18.55 -7.81 -7.03
C THR A 316 19.45 -7.15 -6.00
N LEU A 317 19.02 -7.19 -4.74
CA LEU A 317 19.85 -6.90 -3.58
C LEU A 317 20.70 -8.14 -3.27
N GLU A 318 22.00 -8.03 -3.43
CA GLU A 318 22.91 -9.11 -3.05
C GLU A 318 23.91 -8.58 -2.02
N PRO A 319 24.02 -9.23 -0.84
CA PRO A 319 25.03 -8.87 0.14
C PRO A 319 26.41 -9.23 -0.40
N SER A 320 27.39 -8.33 -0.27
CA SER A 320 28.77 -8.58 -0.70
C SER A 320 29.43 -9.72 0.06
N GLN A 321 28.99 -10.00 1.28
CA GLN A 321 29.54 -11.02 2.16
C GLN A 321 28.45 -11.73 2.96
N ILE A 322 28.57 -13.04 3.09
CA ILE A 322 27.67 -13.84 3.92
C ILE A 322 28.05 -13.67 5.40
N SER A 323 27.10 -13.25 6.25
CA SER A 323 27.26 -13.14 7.70
C SER A 323 27.35 -14.51 8.38
N GLY A 324 27.77 -14.54 9.64
CA GLY A 324 27.60 -15.69 10.54
C GLY A 324 26.12 -16.08 10.69
N ASN A 325 25.85 -17.19 11.36
CA ASN A 325 24.46 -17.64 11.58
C ASN A 325 23.72 -16.74 12.56
N ASP A 326 24.39 -16.34 13.64
CA ASP A 326 23.87 -15.38 14.61
C ASP A 326 24.26 -13.98 14.13
N VAL A 327 23.24 -13.15 13.83
CA VAL A 327 23.44 -11.80 13.26
C VAL A 327 23.38 -10.74 14.33
N LEU A 328 22.40 -10.84 15.23
CA LEU A 328 22.21 -9.92 16.35
C LEU A 328 21.75 -10.71 17.57
N THR A 329 22.40 -10.48 18.71
CA THR A 329 21.97 -10.97 20.02
C THR A 329 21.81 -9.77 20.95
N VAL A 330 20.65 -9.64 21.57
CA VAL A 330 20.31 -8.59 22.53
C VAL A 330 20.02 -9.24 23.87
N GLU A 331 20.68 -8.79 24.94
CA GLU A 331 20.58 -9.36 26.28
C GLU A 331 20.26 -8.26 27.31
N HIS A 332 19.15 -8.44 28.01
CA HIS A 332 18.71 -7.61 29.15
C HIS A 332 18.68 -6.10 28.85
N LEU A 333 18.36 -5.71 27.61
CA LEU A 333 18.41 -4.33 27.17
C LEU A 333 17.27 -3.52 27.78
N SER A 334 17.62 -2.34 28.33
CA SER A 334 16.65 -1.42 28.92
C SER A 334 16.95 0.01 28.50
N LYS A 335 15.90 0.82 28.31
CA LYS A 335 16.00 2.23 27.98
C LYS A 335 14.86 3.03 28.57
N GLN A 336 15.22 4.18 29.17
CA GLN A 336 14.28 5.18 29.66
C GLN A 336 14.74 6.59 29.25
N PHE A 337 13.80 7.51 29.16
CA PHE A 337 14.07 8.93 29.05
C PHE A 337 13.32 9.65 30.16
N ASP A 338 14.06 10.42 30.99
CA ASP A 338 13.55 11.08 32.19
C ASP A 338 12.76 10.11 33.09
N SER A 339 11.43 10.24 33.15
CA SER A 339 10.54 9.39 33.93
C SER A 339 9.83 8.30 33.10
N GLN A 340 9.98 8.30 31.78
CA GLN A 340 9.30 7.36 30.88
C GLN A 340 10.20 6.17 30.55
N VAL A 341 9.83 4.98 31.04
CA VAL A 341 10.45 3.72 30.65
C VAL A 341 9.89 3.31 29.30
N LEU A 342 10.75 3.13 28.29
CA LEU A 342 10.35 2.68 26.96
C LEU A 342 10.27 1.15 26.90
N PHE A 343 11.34 0.49 27.34
CA PHE A 343 11.39 -0.97 27.47
C PHE A 343 12.37 -1.35 28.59
N SER A 344 12.13 -2.50 29.19
CA SER A 344 12.90 -3.01 30.31
C SER A 344 13.16 -4.50 30.14
N ASP A 345 14.42 -4.89 30.32
CA ASP A 345 14.86 -6.30 30.33
C ASP A 345 14.48 -7.09 29.07
N ILE A 346 14.60 -6.47 27.89
CA ILE A 346 14.29 -7.16 26.63
C ILE A 346 15.48 -7.98 26.16
N SER A 347 15.21 -9.22 25.75
CA SER A 347 16.20 -10.14 25.20
C SER A 347 15.64 -10.85 23.98
N PHE A 348 16.39 -10.87 22.88
CA PHE A 348 16.05 -11.60 21.66
C PHE A 348 17.27 -11.82 20.78
N GLU A 349 17.18 -12.78 19.87
CA GLU A 349 18.21 -13.05 18.87
C GLU A 349 17.62 -12.98 17.46
N ILE A 350 18.46 -12.59 16.48
CA ILE A 350 18.12 -12.59 15.05
C ILE A 350 19.16 -13.43 14.33
N LYS A 351 18.67 -14.39 13.53
CA LYS A 351 19.49 -15.29 12.73
C LYS A 351 19.56 -14.85 11.29
N ARG A 352 20.58 -15.31 10.59
CA ARG A 352 20.78 -15.02 9.17
C ARG A 352 19.56 -15.43 8.34
N GLY A 353 19.12 -14.50 7.46
CA GLY A 353 17.99 -14.70 6.57
C GLY A 353 16.62 -14.50 7.22
N GLU A 354 16.56 -14.10 8.50
CA GLU A 354 15.31 -13.69 9.11
C GLU A 354 14.92 -12.28 8.69
N HIS A 355 13.65 -12.09 8.38
CA HIS A 355 13.02 -10.79 8.15
C HIS A 355 12.12 -10.48 9.34
N VAL A 356 12.60 -9.65 10.25
CA VAL A 356 11.96 -9.37 11.54
C VAL A 356 11.31 -8.01 11.52
N ALA A 357 9.99 -7.96 11.68
CA ALA A 357 9.23 -6.74 11.85
C ALA A 357 9.06 -6.41 13.33
N VAL A 358 9.35 -5.16 13.73
CA VAL A 358 9.07 -4.64 15.08
C VAL A 358 7.82 -3.78 15.00
N ILE A 359 6.79 -4.16 15.76
CA ILE A 359 5.52 -3.44 15.83
C ILE A 359 5.21 -3.02 17.27
N GLY A 360 4.23 -2.14 17.45
CA GLY A 360 3.79 -1.64 18.75
C GLY A 360 3.24 -0.21 18.62
N ASP A 361 2.67 0.31 19.70
CA ASP A 361 2.08 1.64 19.73
C ASP A 361 3.12 2.76 19.52
N ASN A 362 2.65 3.94 19.17
CA ASN A 362 3.53 5.09 19.00
C ASN A 362 4.12 5.51 20.36
N GLY A 363 5.42 5.84 20.35
CA GLY A 363 6.13 6.28 21.56
C GLY A 363 6.61 5.14 22.48
N THR A 364 6.43 3.87 22.10
CA THR A 364 6.93 2.71 22.89
C THR A 364 8.43 2.49 22.79
N GLY A 365 9.13 3.17 21.89
CA GLY A 365 10.59 3.07 21.77
C GLY A 365 11.12 2.24 20.61
N LYS A 366 10.30 1.91 19.61
CA LYS A 366 10.70 1.13 18.43
C LYS A 366 11.91 1.75 17.69
N THR A 367 11.80 3.01 17.28
CA THR A 367 12.90 3.79 16.67
C THR A 367 14.12 3.89 17.61
N THR A 368 13.89 4.04 18.91
CA THR A 368 14.98 4.10 19.91
C THR A 368 15.76 2.78 19.94
N LEU A 369 15.09 1.64 19.85
CA LEU A 369 15.73 0.34 19.75
C LEU A 369 16.63 0.26 18.50
N LEU A 370 16.12 0.66 17.33
CA LEU A 370 16.93 0.66 16.09
C LEU A 370 18.12 1.59 16.21
N LYS A 371 17.96 2.77 16.82
CA LYS A 371 19.07 3.72 17.07
C LYS A 371 20.10 3.17 18.07
N ILE A 372 19.69 2.36 19.06
CA ILE A 372 20.64 1.69 19.98
C ILE A 372 21.44 0.63 19.21
N ILE A 373 20.78 -0.24 18.43
CA ILE A 373 21.47 -1.29 17.66
C ILE A 373 22.43 -0.67 16.65
N ASN A 374 22.06 0.48 16.06
CA ASN A 374 22.93 1.23 15.15
C ASN A 374 23.96 2.13 15.88
N GLN A 375 24.09 2.03 17.21
CA GLN A 375 25.06 2.74 18.04
C GLN A 375 24.94 4.28 18.02
N VAL A 376 23.78 4.80 17.63
CA VAL A 376 23.49 6.26 17.67
C VAL A 376 23.16 6.70 19.08
N ILE A 377 22.48 5.85 19.87
CA ILE A 377 22.07 6.11 21.26
C ILE A 377 22.60 4.97 22.11
N ALA A 378 23.11 5.29 23.32
CA ALA A 378 23.52 4.27 24.28
C ALA A 378 22.30 3.68 25.02
N ALA A 379 22.34 2.39 25.30
CA ALA A 379 21.41 1.73 26.22
C ALA A 379 21.71 2.17 27.68
N ASP A 380 20.71 2.06 28.56
CA ASP A 380 20.89 2.35 29.99
C ASP A 380 21.35 1.09 30.74
N GLN A 381 20.85 -0.10 30.34
CA GLN A 381 21.27 -1.41 30.86
C GLN A 381 21.25 -2.43 29.74
N GLY A 382 21.97 -3.53 29.94
CA GLY A 382 22.11 -4.61 28.98
C GLY A 382 23.10 -4.31 27.86
N GLU A 383 23.27 -5.27 26.99
CA GLU A 383 24.17 -5.15 25.86
C GLU A 383 23.62 -5.84 24.61
N PHE A 384 24.18 -5.54 23.46
CA PHE A 384 23.93 -6.28 22.25
C PHE A 384 25.24 -6.63 21.56
N THR A 385 25.25 -7.75 20.88
CA THR A 385 26.40 -8.22 20.11
C THR A 385 26.02 -8.47 18.66
N LEU A 386 26.87 -7.99 17.74
CA LEU A 386 26.76 -8.30 16.31
C LEU A 386 27.58 -9.54 15.99
N GLY A 387 27.01 -10.41 15.19
CA GLY A 387 27.67 -11.62 14.73
C GLY A 387 28.89 -11.35 13.85
N SER A 388 29.63 -12.42 13.53
CA SER A 388 30.81 -12.31 12.68
C SER A 388 30.45 -11.89 11.26
N LYS A 389 31.24 -10.98 10.69
CA LYS A 389 31.09 -10.46 9.32
C LYS A 389 29.74 -9.79 9.06
N VAL A 390 29.10 -9.23 10.08
CA VAL A 390 27.88 -8.46 9.94
C VAL A 390 28.23 -7.03 9.51
N THR A 391 27.64 -6.59 8.40
CA THR A 391 27.72 -5.21 7.89
C THR A 391 26.31 -4.63 7.89
N ILE A 392 26.09 -3.54 8.66
CA ILE A 392 24.78 -2.91 8.80
C ILE A 392 24.56 -1.88 7.68
N GLY A 393 23.40 -1.93 7.05
CA GLY A 393 22.83 -0.86 6.25
C GLY A 393 21.65 -0.25 7.00
N TYR A 394 21.72 1.03 7.35
CA TYR A 394 20.68 1.70 8.11
C TYR A 394 19.90 2.71 7.28
N TYR A 395 18.57 2.60 7.31
CA TYR A 395 17.64 3.57 6.75
C TYR A 395 16.95 4.32 7.87
N ASP A 396 17.19 5.63 7.96
CA ASP A 396 16.62 6.53 8.96
C ASP A 396 15.40 7.28 8.40
N GLN A 397 14.34 7.35 9.17
CA GLN A 397 13.10 8.05 8.82
C GLN A 397 13.33 9.56 8.54
N GLU A 398 14.29 10.19 9.21
CA GLU A 398 14.58 11.63 9.09
C GLU A 398 15.56 11.96 7.96
N HIS A 399 16.07 10.95 7.23
CA HIS A 399 16.97 11.08 6.08
C HIS A 399 18.24 11.90 6.36
N HIS A 400 18.74 11.88 7.60
CA HIS A 400 19.98 12.60 8.00
C HIS A 400 21.25 12.16 7.25
N VAL A 401 21.14 11.08 6.48
CA VAL A 401 22.26 10.51 5.71
C VAL A 401 22.50 11.23 4.38
N LEU A 402 21.56 12.12 3.94
CA LEU A 402 21.66 12.84 2.68
C LEU A 402 22.30 14.22 2.86
N HIS A 403 23.15 14.61 1.89
CA HIS A 403 23.78 15.93 1.85
C HIS A 403 22.92 16.90 1.02
N ASP A 404 22.38 17.91 1.65
CA ASP A 404 21.43 18.85 1.02
C ASP A 404 22.03 19.69 -0.12
N ASP A 405 23.37 19.85 -0.15
CA ASP A 405 24.15 20.64 -1.11
C ASP A 405 24.55 19.87 -2.37
N LYS A 406 24.28 18.56 -2.43
CA LYS A 406 24.58 17.71 -3.59
C LYS A 406 23.37 17.48 -4.47
N THR A 407 23.62 17.12 -5.73
CA THR A 407 22.60 16.55 -6.60
C THR A 407 22.36 15.09 -6.25
N ILE A 408 21.20 14.54 -6.65
CA ILE A 408 20.88 13.12 -6.45
C ILE A 408 21.97 12.22 -7.04
N PHE A 409 22.48 12.58 -8.22
CA PHE A 409 23.53 11.80 -8.88
C PHE A 409 24.86 11.87 -8.12
N GLU A 410 25.30 13.05 -7.68
CA GLU A 410 26.52 13.24 -6.91
C GLU A 410 26.47 12.52 -5.57
N GLU A 411 25.34 12.56 -4.88
CA GLU A 411 25.12 11.86 -3.61
C GLU A 411 25.41 10.36 -3.70
N ILE A 412 24.99 9.72 -4.80
CA ILE A 412 25.25 8.29 -5.00
C ILE A 412 26.65 8.05 -5.56
N SER A 413 27.10 8.87 -6.50
CA SER A 413 28.42 8.71 -7.14
C SER A 413 29.59 8.86 -6.16
N ASP A 414 29.46 9.78 -5.18
CA ASP A 414 30.51 10.01 -4.20
C ASP A 414 30.62 8.89 -3.18
N ASP A 415 29.48 8.29 -2.78
CA ASP A 415 29.47 7.18 -1.83
C ASP A 415 29.82 5.83 -2.47
N TYR A 416 29.57 5.69 -3.78
CA TYR A 416 29.81 4.45 -4.52
C TYR A 416 30.65 4.72 -5.79
N PRO A 417 31.94 5.09 -5.64
CA PRO A 417 32.81 5.50 -6.76
C PRO A 417 33.11 4.37 -7.76
N ASP A 418 32.92 3.12 -7.36
CA ASP A 418 33.13 1.94 -8.21
C ASP A 418 31.98 1.68 -9.19
N LEU A 419 30.81 2.35 -9.00
CA LEU A 419 29.66 2.20 -9.89
C LEU A 419 29.83 3.03 -11.16
N THR A 420 29.41 2.45 -12.27
CA THR A 420 29.34 3.18 -13.54
C THR A 420 28.15 4.14 -13.56
N ASN A 421 28.27 5.25 -14.31
CA ASN A 421 27.17 6.20 -14.50
C ASN A 421 25.86 5.53 -14.97
N THR A 422 25.97 4.45 -15.75
CA THR A 422 24.83 3.68 -16.22
C THR A 422 24.14 2.92 -15.09
N GLN A 423 24.89 2.31 -14.18
CA GLN A 423 24.36 1.61 -13.02
C GLN A 423 23.65 2.59 -12.08
N ILE A 424 24.28 3.72 -11.75
CA ILE A 424 23.68 4.78 -10.92
C ILE A 424 22.36 5.25 -11.52
N ARG A 425 22.33 5.59 -12.82
CA ARG A 425 21.11 6.03 -13.50
C ARG A 425 20.03 4.95 -13.55
N ASN A 426 20.39 3.69 -13.74
CA ASN A 426 19.44 2.58 -13.72
C ASN A 426 18.82 2.40 -12.33
N THR A 427 19.63 2.46 -11.27
CA THR A 427 19.13 2.42 -9.90
C THR A 427 18.19 3.59 -9.61
N LEU A 428 18.58 4.81 -9.95
CA LEU A 428 17.75 6.00 -9.77
C LEU A 428 16.46 5.92 -10.58
N ALA A 429 16.50 5.36 -11.79
CA ALA A 429 15.31 5.17 -12.62
C ALA A 429 14.33 4.15 -12.01
N ALA A 430 14.81 3.12 -11.29
CA ALA A 430 13.97 2.20 -10.53
C ALA A 430 13.17 2.94 -9.44
N PHE A 431 13.74 3.98 -8.85
CA PHE A 431 13.08 4.86 -7.88
C PHE A 431 12.42 6.10 -8.52
N GLN A 432 12.09 6.02 -9.82
CA GLN A 432 11.36 7.05 -10.58
C GLN A 432 12.12 8.36 -10.81
N PHE A 433 13.45 8.38 -10.68
CA PHE A 433 14.26 9.52 -11.09
C PHE A 433 14.80 9.29 -12.51
N THR A 434 14.24 9.95 -13.50
CA THR A 434 14.58 9.74 -14.92
C THR A 434 15.07 11.02 -15.59
N GLY A 435 15.86 10.88 -16.66
CA GLY A 435 16.35 12.02 -17.46
C GLY A 435 17.15 13.02 -16.63
N ASP A 436 16.74 14.29 -16.64
CA ASP A 436 17.41 15.39 -15.94
C ASP A 436 17.06 15.46 -14.44
N GLU A 437 16.06 14.71 -13.98
CA GLU A 437 15.68 14.69 -12.57
C GLU A 437 16.79 14.22 -11.64
N VAL A 438 17.71 13.38 -12.13
CA VAL A 438 18.87 12.91 -11.36
C VAL A 438 19.84 14.04 -10.97
N PHE A 439 19.74 15.20 -11.60
CA PHE A 439 20.56 16.38 -11.31
C PHE A 439 19.88 17.42 -10.44
N LYS A 440 18.65 17.13 -9.93
CA LYS A 440 18.02 17.98 -8.93
C LYS A 440 18.84 17.97 -7.64
N GLU A 441 18.96 19.11 -6.99
CA GLU A 441 19.60 19.25 -5.69
C GLU A 441 18.71 18.67 -4.58
N ILE A 442 19.31 17.96 -3.63
CA ILE A 442 18.61 17.21 -2.57
C ILE A 442 17.75 18.15 -1.71
N HIS A 443 18.18 19.39 -1.45
CA HIS A 443 17.38 20.33 -0.66
C HIS A 443 16.06 20.73 -1.33
N THR A 444 15.95 20.59 -2.67
CA THR A 444 14.74 20.92 -3.43
C THR A 444 13.70 19.79 -3.41
N LEU A 445 14.08 18.61 -2.95
CA LEU A 445 13.24 17.43 -2.97
C LEU A 445 12.19 17.45 -1.87
N SER A 446 11.02 16.91 -2.17
CA SER A 446 10.01 16.57 -1.17
C SER A 446 10.49 15.43 -0.25
N GLY A 447 9.86 15.29 0.94
CA GLY A 447 10.20 14.21 1.87
C GLY A 447 10.13 12.81 1.23
N GLY A 448 9.11 12.56 0.40
CA GLY A 448 8.99 11.29 -0.32
C GLY A 448 10.07 11.08 -1.39
N GLU A 449 10.54 12.14 -2.06
CA GLU A 449 11.66 12.06 -3.01
C GLU A 449 12.97 11.79 -2.25
N LYS A 450 13.23 12.49 -1.14
CA LYS A 450 14.38 12.21 -0.26
C LYS A 450 14.38 10.76 0.22
N GLY A 451 13.22 10.23 0.63
CA GLY A 451 13.05 8.82 1.01
C GLY A 451 13.44 7.85 -0.09
N ARG A 452 13.02 8.10 -1.33
CA ARG A 452 13.40 7.27 -2.49
C ARG A 452 14.89 7.32 -2.79
N VAL A 453 15.55 8.49 -2.65
CA VAL A 453 17.01 8.61 -2.81
C VAL A 453 17.75 7.82 -1.72
N SER A 454 17.30 7.95 -0.46
CA SER A 454 17.89 7.19 0.66
C SER A 454 17.72 5.68 0.49
N LEU A 455 16.59 5.22 -0.02
CA LEU A 455 16.37 3.82 -0.35
C LEU A 455 17.29 3.36 -1.50
N ALA A 456 17.40 4.16 -2.57
CA ALA A 456 18.31 3.85 -3.68
C ALA A 456 19.76 3.73 -3.18
N LYS A 457 20.20 4.61 -2.27
CA LYS A 457 21.52 4.56 -1.63
C LYS A 457 21.69 3.30 -0.78
N LEU A 458 20.69 2.96 0.05
CA LEU A 458 20.72 1.73 0.86
C LEU A 458 20.82 0.47 -0.02
N MET A 459 20.10 0.44 -1.14
CA MET A 459 20.08 -0.68 -2.08
C MET A 459 21.45 -0.95 -2.72
N LEU A 460 22.30 0.08 -2.76
CA LEU A 460 23.68 -0.02 -3.26
C LEU A 460 24.71 -0.36 -2.18
N SER A 461 24.31 -0.40 -0.91
CA SER A 461 25.23 -0.52 0.24
C SER A 461 25.89 -1.89 0.41
N GLU A 462 25.49 -2.92 -0.36
CA GLU A 462 26.01 -4.29 -0.23
C GLU A 462 25.99 -4.88 1.20
N ALA A 463 25.26 -4.24 2.11
CA ALA A 463 25.11 -4.69 3.49
C ALA A 463 24.43 -6.05 3.57
N ASN A 464 24.75 -6.85 4.60
CA ASN A 464 24.12 -8.15 4.83
C ASN A 464 23.13 -8.16 6.00
N PHE A 465 23.01 -7.04 6.72
CA PHE A 465 22.01 -6.79 7.74
C PHE A 465 21.38 -5.41 7.54
N LEU A 466 20.13 -5.37 7.10
CA LEU A 466 19.41 -4.12 6.88
C LEU A 466 18.58 -3.76 8.11
N ILE A 467 18.69 -2.52 8.56
CA ILE A 467 17.88 -1.93 9.62
C ILE A 467 17.07 -0.79 9.01
N LEU A 468 15.72 -0.92 9.00
CA LEU A 468 14.83 0.04 8.34
C LEU A 468 13.84 0.64 9.33
N ASP A 469 13.83 1.97 9.43
CA ASP A 469 12.88 2.70 10.28
C ASP A 469 11.79 3.36 9.42
N GLU A 470 10.58 2.79 9.44
CA GLU A 470 9.40 3.21 8.67
C GLU A 470 9.68 3.42 7.16
N PRO A 471 10.24 2.41 6.44
CA PRO A 471 10.70 2.58 5.07
C PRO A 471 9.55 2.81 4.06
N THR A 472 8.32 2.54 4.44
CA THR A 472 7.13 2.71 3.60
C THR A 472 6.49 4.10 3.71
N ASN A 473 6.92 4.92 4.68
CA ASN A 473 6.37 6.26 4.88
C ASN A 473 6.67 7.16 3.67
N HIS A 474 5.66 7.91 3.25
CA HIS A 474 5.73 8.82 2.11
C HIS A 474 5.98 8.18 0.74
N LEU A 475 6.07 6.84 0.65
CA LEU A 475 6.14 6.12 -0.61
C LEU A 475 4.75 5.94 -1.20
N ASP A 476 4.64 6.11 -2.52
CA ASP A 476 3.44 5.70 -3.25
C ASP A 476 3.35 4.17 -3.39
N ILE A 477 2.20 3.70 -3.81
CA ILE A 477 1.93 2.26 -3.91
C ILE A 477 2.96 1.55 -4.81
N THR A 478 3.34 2.17 -5.93
CA THR A 478 4.31 1.60 -6.87
C THR A 478 5.71 1.50 -6.24
N SER A 479 6.15 2.54 -5.53
CA SER A 479 7.45 2.53 -4.83
C SER A 479 7.46 1.50 -3.68
N LYS A 480 6.33 1.31 -2.99
CA LYS A 480 6.18 0.26 -1.98
C LYS A 480 6.30 -1.15 -2.59
N GLU A 481 5.68 -1.39 -3.74
CA GLU A 481 5.76 -2.67 -4.46
C GLU A 481 7.19 -3.00 -4.89
N ILE A 482 7.93 -2.02 -5.39
CA ILE A 482 9.35 -2.18 -5.74
C ILE A 482 10.18 -2.53 -4.49
N LEU A 483 9.95 -1.84 -3.38
CA LEU A 483 10.64 -2.13 -2.11
C LEU A 483 10.29 -3.54 -1.59
N GLU A 484 9.02 -3.93 -1.61
CA GLU A 484 8.55 -5.26 -1.21
C GLU A 484 9.24 -6.37 -2.02
N GLU A 485 9.28 -6.21 -3.35
CA GLU A 485 9.93 -7.17 -4.25
C GLU A 485 11.43 -7.26 -3.97
N ALA A 486 12.09 -6.12 -3.80
CA ALA A 486 13.51 -6.06 -3.51
C ALA A 486 13.87 -6.75 -2.18
N LEU A 487 13.09 -6.50 -1.11
CA LEU A 487 13.33 -7.12 0.20
C LEU A 487 12.99 -8.62 0.20
N ASN A 488 11.95 -9.05 -0.52
CA ASN A 488 11.61 -10.47 -0.65
C ASN A 488 12.66 -11.28 -1.40
N ASN A 489 13.36 -10.65 -2.35
CA ASN A 489 14.46 -11.26 -3.09
C ASN A 489 15.82 -11.14 -2.36
N TYR A 490 15.89 -10.36 -1.30
CA TYR A 490 17.12 -10.15 -0.55
C TYR A 490 17.48 -11.38 0.29
N SER A 491 18.68 -11.90 0.12
CA SER A 491 19.18 -13.10 0.82
C SER A 491 19.79 -12.82 2.20
N GLY A 492 19.92 -11.55 2.59
CA GLY A 492 20.45 -11.12 3.88
C GLY A 492 19.41 -11.12 5.00
N THR A 493 19.72 -10.45 6.09
CA THR A 493 18.86 -10.34 7.28
C THR A 493 18.25 -8.95 7.35
N ILE A 494 16.99 -8.83 7.76
CA ILE A 494 16.30 -7.55 7.85
C ILE A 494 15.66 -7.40 9.24
N LEU A 495 15.87 -6.24 9.85
CA LEU A 495 15.15 -5.77 11.02
C LEU A 495 14.48 -4.45 10.67
N TYR A 496 13.16 -4.35 10.80
CA TYR A 496 12.48 -3.13 10.44
C TYR A 496 11.31 -2.78 11.34
N VAL A 497 11.02 -1.48 11.44
CA VAL A 497 9.80 -0.94 12.03
C VAL A 497 8.89 -0.51 10.90
N SER A 498 7.63 -0.89 10.92
CA SER A 498 6.62 -0.39 9.98
C SER A 498 5.22 -0.45 10.57
N HIS A 499 4.37 0.48 10.15
CA HIS A 499 2.93 0.48 10.40
C HIS A 499 2.12 0.05 9.17
N ASP A 500 2.79 -0.27 8.06
CA ASP A 500 2.15 -0.78 6.84
C ASP A 500 1.88 -2.29 6.97
N ARG A 501 0.63 -2.64 7.25
CA ARG A 501 0.20 -4.03 7.46
C ARG A 501 0.39 -4.91 6.23
N TYR A 502 0.20 -4.35 5.04
CA TYR A 502 0.39 -5.08 3.79
C TYR A 502 1.87 -5.39 3.58
N PHE A 503 2.72 -4.40 3.79
CA PHE A 503 4.18 -4.55 3.73
C PHE A 503 4.68 -5.60 4.73
N ILE A 504 4.25 -5.52 6.01
CA ILE A 504 4.62 -6.51 7.03
C ILE A 504 4.15 -7.90 6.62
N ASN A 505 2.93 -8.05 6.10
CA ASN A 505 2.37 -9.34 5.71
C ASN A 505 3.13 -10.00 4.55
N GLN A 506 3.68 -9.20 3.63
CA GLN A 506 4.42 -9.68 2.47
C GLN A 506 5.89 -9.98 2.78
N THR A 507 6.52 -9.25 3.71
CA THR A 507 7.97 -9.29 3.90
C THR A 507 8.42 -9.94 5.22
N ALA A 508 7.58 -9.94 6.27
CA ALA A 508 7.97 -10.49 7.57
C ALA A 508 7.91 -12.02 7.61
N SER A 509 8.96 -12.64 8.09
CA SER A 509 8.98 -14.04 8.54
C SER A 509 8.71 -14.17 10.04
N ARG A 510 8.90 -13.09 10.80
CA ARG A 510 8.78 -13.03 12.25
C ARG A 510 8.40 -11.61 12.70
N ILE A 511 7.56 -11.51 13.72
CA ILE A 511 7.11 -10.24 14.30
C ILE A 511 7.48 -10.17 15.76
N LEU A 512 8.06 -9.05 16.18
CA LEU A 512 8.31 -8.69 17.58
C LEU A 512 7.37 -7.53 17.95
N GLU A 513 6.37 -7.79 18.79
CA GLU A 513 5.45 -6.77 19.27
C GLU A 513 5.94 -6.21 20.62
N LEU A 514 6.18 -4.89 20.67
CA LEU A 514 6.56 -4.21 21.90
C LEU A 514 5.30 -3.78 22.66
N VAL A 515 4.97 -4.54 23.71
CA VAL A 515 3.78 -4.35 24.56
C VAL A 515 4.22 -4.38 26.02
N ASN A 516 3.69 -3.46 26.83
CA ASN A 516 3.99 -3.37 28.26
C ASN A 516 5.49 -3.38 28.58
N GLN A 517 6.30 -2.66 27.80
CA GLN A 517 7.75 -2.53 27.94
C GLN A 517 8.56 -3.82 27.67
N THR A 518 7.94 -4.88 27.13
CA THR A 518 8.59 -6.14 26.79
C THR A 518 8.22 -6.59 25.38
N PHE A 519 8.94 -7.57 24.82
CA PHE A 519 8.63 -8.15 23.53
C PHE A 519 7.81 -9.42 23.60
N VAL A 520 6.77 -9.47 22.75
CA VAL A 520 6.05 -10.70 22.42
C VAL A 520 6.48 -11.15 21.03
N ASN A 521 6.88 -12.42 20.91
CA ASN A 521 7.44 -12.99 19.68
C ASN A 521 6.41 -13.83 18.92
N TYR A 522 6.20 -13.52 17.63
CA TYR A 522 5.30 -14.24 16.73
C TYR A 522 6.10 -14.76 15.53
N ILE A 523 6.16 -16.09 15.35
CA ILE A 523 6.87 -16.71 14.24
C ILE A 523 5.90 -16.86 13.07
N GLY A 524 5.87 -15.86 12.19
CA GLY A 524 4.98 -15.80 11.04
C GLY A 524 4.78 -14.36 10.54
N ASN A 525 3.87 -14.22 9.60
CA ASN A 525 3.49 -12.94 8.99
C ASN A 525 2.41 -12.20 9.79
N TYR A 526 1.89 -11.09 9.24
CA TYR A 526 0.88 -10.27 9.91
C TYR A 526 -0.46 -10.98 10.11
N ASP A 527 -0.87 -11.86 9.19
CA ASP A 527 -2.11 -12.64 9.35
C ASP A 527 -2.00 -13.63 10.53
N TYR A 528 -0.84 -14.29 10.67
CA TYR A 528 -0.55 -15.14 11.82
C TYR A 528 -0.53 -14.36 13.14
N TYR A 529 0.05 -13.16 13.14
CA TYR A 529 0.02 -12.26 14.30
C TYR A 529 -1.41 -11.96 14.73
N LEU A 530 -2.29 -11.58 13.79
CA LEU A 530 -3.70 -11.29 14.12
C LEU A 530 -4.42 -12.50 14.73
N GLU A 531 -4.16 -13.70 14.22
CA GLU A 531 -4.77 -14.93 14.73
C GLU A 531 -4.32 -15.25 16.17
N LYS A 532 -3.06 -14.99 16.50
CA LYS A 532 -2.44 -15.38 17.78
C LYS A 532 -2.36 -14.26 18.82
N LYS A 533 -2.59 -13.00 18.43
CA LYS A 533 -2.42 -11.83 19.29
C LYS A 533 -3.10 -11.97 20.65
N GLU A 534 -4.39 -12.27 20.70
CA GLU A 534 -5.15 -12.35 21.95
C GLU A 534 -4.60 -13.45 22.88
N ALA A 535 -4.32 -14.63 22.33
CA ALA A 535 -3.87 -15.77 23.10
C ALA A 535 -2.47 -15.57 23.69
N LEU A 536 -1.52 -15.04 22.90
CA LEU A 536 -0.14 -14.85 23.32
C LEU A 536 0.01 -13.62 24.24
N THR A 537 -0.66 -12.51 23.95
CA THR A 537 -0.64 -11.33 24.83
C THR A 537 -1.16 -11.65 26.22
N LEU A 538 -2.22 -12.47 26.35
CA LEU A 538 -2.73 -12.95 27.64
C LEU A 538 -1.74 -13.86 28.36
N ALA A 539 -1.04 -14.72 27.63
CA ALA A 539 -0.03 -15.62 28.21
C ALA A 539 1.17 -14.85 28.79
N TYR A 540 1.66 -13.83 28.09
CA TYR A 540 2.76 -12.98 28.57
C TYR A 540 2.32 -12.04 29.68
N ALA A 541 1.10 -11.51 29.66
CA ALA A 541 0.56 -10.66 30.73
C ALA A 541 0.34 -11.41 32.06
N SER A 542 0.15 -12.72 32.03
CA SER A 542 -0.06 -13.55 33.22
C SER A 542 1.24 -14.00 33.91
N GLY A 543 2.41 -13.60 33.44
CA GLY A 543 3.70 -13.88 34.10
C GLY A 543 4.16 -15.33 34.10
N ASN A 544 3.58 -16.18 33.23
CA ASN A 544 3.95 -17.57 33.08
C ASN A 544 5.03 -17.76 31.99
N GLU A 545 6.25 -17.29 32.25
CA GLU A 545 7.42 -17.52 31.39
C GLU A 545 7.71 -19.01 31.14
N THR A 546 7.27 -19.91 32.02
CA THR A 546 7.48 -21.34 31.91
C THR A 546 6.62 -22.04 30.85
N ASN A 547 5.60 -21.40 30.28
CA ASN A 547 4.74 -21.99 29.26
C ASN A 547 5.05 -21.49 27.83
N ALA A 548 5.87 -20.48 27.67
CA ALA A 548 6.19 -19.93 26.35
C ALA A 548 7.13 -20.84 25.54
N GLU A 549 8.05 -21.55 26.19
CA GLU A 549 8.95 -22.52 25.51
C GLU A 549 8.22 -23.77 25.04
N ASN A 550 7.04 -24.09 25.61
CA ASN A 550 6.26 -25.29 25.23
C ASN A 550 5.26 -25.05 24.09
N VAL A 551 5.08 -23.83 23.63
CA VAL A 551 4.22 -23.50 22.45
C VAL A 551 4.96 -23.67 21.14
N SER A 552 6.29 -23.82 21.17
CA SER A 552 7.13 -23.93 19.97
C SER A 552 7.20 -25.32 19.33
N ASN A 553 6.59 -26.36 19.89
CA ASN A 553 6.51 -27.70 19.26
C ASN A 553 5.22 -28.45 19.64
N PRO A 554 4.15 -28.38 18.85
CA PRO A 554 3.05 -29.32 18.96
C PRO A 554 3.21 -30.47 17.95
N VAL A 555 4.17 -31.35 18.20
CA VAL A 555 4.14 -32.72 17.64
C VAL A 555 4.38 -33.67 18.79
N ASP A 556 3.40 -34.56 19.01
CA ASP A 556 3.35 -35.66 20.01
C ASP A 556 2.92 -35.30 21.44
N SER A 557 1.63 -35.24 21.66
CA SER A 557 0.90 -35.98 22.70
C SER A 557 -0.56 -35.49 22.79
N ILE A 558 -1.47 -36.15 22.08
CA ILE A 558 -2.91 -36.12 22.39
C ILE A 558 -3.41 -37.56 22.47
N ALA A 559 -3.54 -38.01 23.70
CA ALA A 559 -4.46 -39.10 24.03
C ALA A 559 -5.80 -38.49 24.46
N SER A 560 -6.84 -38.85 23.73
CA SER A 560 -8.26 -38.92 24.12
C SER A 560 -8.96 -37.72 24.74
N THR A 561 -9.70 -36.96 23.91
CA THR A 561 -11.08 -36.50 24.19
C THR A 561 -11.76 -36.01 22.86
N PRO A 562 -13.09 -35.84 22.78
CA PRO A 562 -13.85 -36.23 21.60
C PRO A 562 -13.76 -35.23 20.42
N VAL A 563 -13.82 -35.81 19.24
CA VAL A 563 -13.81 -35.19 17.91
C VAL A 563 -14.83 -34.05 17.80
N SER A 564 -14.34 -32.81 17.55
CA SER A 564 -15.14 -31.72 17.08
C SER A 564 -14.90 -31.50 15.56
N ASP A 565 -15.90 -30.98 14.85
CA ASP A 565 -16.01 -30.85 13.38
C ASP A 565 -14.82 -30.21 12.66
N SER A 566 -13.86 -29.59 13.38
CA SER A 566 -12.70 -28.91 12.78
C SER A 566 -11.61 -29.83 12.20
N LYS A 567 -11.58 -31.13 12.58
CA LYS A 567 -10.63 -32.11 12.01
C LYS A 567 -11.05 -32.63 10.63
N LEU A 568 -12.34 -32.66 10.35
CA LEU A 568 -12.86 -33.02 9.03
C LEU A 568 -12.52 -31.97 7.97
N SER A 569 -12.63 -30.68 8.32
CA SER A 569 -12.29 -29.58 7.40
C SER A 569 -10.80 -29.53 7.04
N TRP A 570 -9.90 -29.88 7.96
CA TRP A 570 -8.45 -29.89 7.70
C TRP A 570 -7.99 -31.06 6.81
N GLN A 571 -8.62 -32.23 6.96
CA GLN A 571 -8.38 -33.35 6.05
C GLN A 571 -8.92 -33.09 4.64
N GLU A 572 -10.08 -32.49 4.52
CA GLU A 572 -10.66 -32.06 3.24
C GLU A 572 -9.80 -30.99 2.57
N GLN A 573 -9.29 -30.00 3.30
CA GLN A 573 -8.36 -29.00 2.76
C GLN A 573 -7.04 -29.61 2.30
N LYS A 574 -6.49 -30.59 3.03
CA LYS A 574 -5.27 -31.28 2.63
C LYS A 574 -5.46 -32.17 1.40
N GLU A 575 -6.62 -32.80 1.29
CA GLU A 575 -6.99 -33.55 0.08
C GLU A 575 -7.25 -32.62 -1.13
N GLN A 576 -7.88 -31.46 -0.90
CA GLN A 576 -8.04 -30.44 -1.94
C GLN A 576 -6.69 -29.91 -2.44
N GLN A 577 -5.77 -29.55 -1.55
CA GLN A 577 -4.42 -29.12 -1.93
C GLN A 577 -3.62 -30.23 -2.64
N ALA A 578 -3.80 -31.48 -2.24
CA ALA A 578 -3.15 -32.60 -2.93
C ALA A 578 -3.74 -32.82 -4.34
N ARG A 579 -5.05 -32.65 -4.52
CA ARG A 579 -5.73 -32.71 -5.82
C ARG A 579 -5.30 -31.53 -6.72
N GLU A 580 -5.23 -30.32 -6.18
CA GLU A 580 -4.75 -29.16 -6.93
C GLU A 580 -3.29 -29.29 -7.37
N ARG A 581 -2.40 -29.79 -6.51
CA ARG A 581 -1.01 -30.07 -6.89
C ARG A 581 -0.90 -31.14 -7.97
N LYS A 582 -1.73 -32.17 -7.90
CA LYS A 582 -1.77 -33.23 -8.92
C LYS A 582 -2.24 -32.69 -10.25
N ARG A 583 -3.34 -31.93 -10.26
CA ARG A 583 -3.90 -31.23 -11.41
C ARG A 583 -2.88 -30.27 -12.05
N LYS A 584 -2.18 -29.45 -11.24
CA LYS A 584 -1.15 -28.52 -11.71
C LYS A 584 0.06 -29.22 -12.34
N ASN A 585 0.45 -30.39 -11.81
CA ASN A 585 1.53 -31.19 -12.37
C ASN A 585 1.11 -31.89 -13.68
N GLU A 586 -0.14 -32.33 -13.79
CA GLU A 586 -0.69 -32.91 -15.01
C GLU A 586 -0.83 -31.84 -16.09
N LEU A 587 -1.34 -30.65 -15.76
CA LEU A 587 -1.44 -29.51 -16.67
C LEU A 587 -0.06 -29.14 -17.25
N LYS A 588 0.98 -29.03 -16.40
CA LYS A 588 2.33 -28.74 -16.86
C LYS A 588 2.90 -29.81 -17.80
N LYS A 589 2.62 -31.08 -17.54
CA LYS A 589 3.05 -32.17 -18.43
C LYS A 589 2.37 -32.11 -19.80
N THR A 590 1.07 -31.80 -19.79
CA THR A 590 0.28 -31.66 -21.04
C THR A 590 0.80 -30.48 -21.87
N GLU A 591 1.12 -29.35 -21.25
CA GLU A 591 1.73 -28.20 -21.92
C GLU A 591 3.12 -28.51 -22.51
N GLU A 592 3.97 -29.26 -21.79
CA GLU A 592 5.28 -29.68 -22.29
C GLU A 592 5.16 -30.67 -23.46
N GLU A 593 4.13 -31.53 -23.50
CA GLU A 593 3.87 -32.47 -24.61
C GLU A 593 3.31 -31.75 -25.84
N ILE A 594 2.41 -30.77 -25.63
CA ILE A 594 1.89 -29.90 -26.70
C ILE A 594 3.05 -29.15 -27.37
N ALA A 595 3.90 -28.48 -26.60
CA ALA A 595 5.03 -27.73 -27.14
C ALA A 595 5.98 -28.60 -27.98
N LYS A 596 6.27 -29.84 -27.54
CA LYS A 596 7.13 -30.77 -28.29
C LYS A 596 6.53 -31.20 -29.61
N LEU A 597 5.22 -31.42 -29.65
CA LEU A 597 4.54 -31.85 -30.89
C LEU A 597 4.38 -30.68 -31.87
N GLU A 598 4.19 -29.45 -31.37
CA GLU A 598 4.18 -28.24 -32.21
C GLU A 598 5.55 -27.97 -32.83
N ASP A 599 6.63 -28.06 -32.03
CA ASP A 599 8.00 -27.92 -32.52
C ASP A 599 8.31 -28.97 -33.58
N ARG A 600 7.89 -30.25 -33.34
CA ARG A 600 8.10 -31.33 -34.30
C ARG A 600 7.32 -31.13 -35.59
N ASN A 601 6.08 -30.65 -35.52
CA ASN A 601 5.30 -30.32 -36.71
C ASN A 601 5.94 -29.18 -37.53
N THR A 602 6.55 -28.19 -36.84
CA THR A 602 7.30 -27.12 -37.50
C THR A 602 8.54 -27.65 -38.23
N GLU A 603 9.28 -28.58 -37.61
CA GLU A 603 10.41 -29.26 -38.24
C GLU A 603 9.97 -30.07 -39.47
N ILE A 604 8.86 -30.82 -39.39
CA ILE A 604 8.29 -31.59 -40.50
C ILE A 604 7.90 -30.64 -41.65
N ASP A 605 7.29 -29.50 -41.36
CA ASP A 605 6.93 -28.50 -42.38
C ASP A 605 8.18 -27.91 -43.06
N GLU A 606 9.26 -27.67 -42.31
CA GLU A 606 10.55 -27.26 -42.87
C GLU A 606 11.20 -28.38 -43.72
N GLU A 607 11.14 -29.63 -43.28
CA GLU A 607 11.65 -30.78 -44.02
C GLU A 607 10.89 -31.01 -45.32
N LEU A 608 9.58 -30.86 -45.32
CA LEU A 608 8.74 -30.98 -46.52
C LEU A 608 9.01 -29.88 -47.57
N THR A 609 9.62 -28.75 -47.18
CA THR A 609 10.02 -27.68 -48.11
C THR A 609 11.37 -27.93 -48.82
N LYS A 610 12.16 -28.88 -48.33
CA LYS A 610 13.46 -29.21 -48.94
C LYS A 610 13.32 -29.96 -50.24
N GLU A 611 14.07 -29.57 -51.26
CA GLU A 611 13.99 -30.12 -52.64
C GLU A 611 14.32 -31.62 -52.72
N GLU A 612 15.16 -32.12 -51.80
CA GLU A 612 15.54 -33.51 -51.64
C GLU A 612 14.39 -34.40 -51.15
N VAL A 613 13.54 -33.87 -50.23
CA VAL A 613 12.40 -34.58 -49.63
C VAL A 613 11.21 -34.52 -50.56
N TYR A 614 10.97 -33.39 -51.22
CA TYR A 614 9.86 -33.22 -52.19
C TYR A 614 9.98 -34.12 -53.40
N SER A 615 11.21 -34.50 -53.81
CA SER A 615 11.48 -35.44 -54.91
C SER A 615 11.33 -36.93 -54.52
N ASN A 616 11.25 -37.24 -53.21
CA ASN A 616 11.16 -38.59 -52.69
C ASN A 616 9.73 -38.88 -52.16
N SER A 617 8.88 -39.47 -53.03
CA SER A 617 7.46 -39.73 -52.69
C SER A 617 7.25 -40.57 -51.44
N ILE A 618 8.18 -41.46 -51.06
CA ILE A 618 8.07 -42.33 -49.88
C ILE A 618 8.34 -41.56 -48.61
N GLU A 619 9.33 -40.65 -48.63
CA GLU A 619 9.71 -39.83 -47.50
C GLU A 619 8.68 -38.73 -47.25
N CYS A 620 8.17 -38.11 -48.29
CA CYS A 620 7.08 -37.14 -48.21
C CYS A 620 5.79 -37.76 -47.62
N GLN A 621 5.47 -39.01 -48.00
CA GLN A 621 4.31 -39.72 -47.47
C GLN A 621 4.50 -40.09 -45.98
N LYS A 622 5.71 -40.46 -45.54
CA LYS A 622 6.01 -40.75 -44.14
C LYS A 622 5.87 -39.48 -43.25
N LEU A 623 6.47 -38.40 -43.67
CA LEU A 623 6.40 -37.11 -42.93
C LEU A 623 4.96 -36.58 -42.88
N SER A 624 4.20 -36.70 -43.98
CA SER A 624 2.78 -36.32 -43.99
C SER A 624 1.92 -37.20 -43.06
N THR A 625 2.25 -38.49 -42.93
CA THR A 625 1.53 -39.39 -42.03
C THR A 625 1.90 -39.10 -40.56
N GLU A 626 3.18 -38.81 -40.27
CA GLU A 626 3.65 -38.40 -38.95
C GLU A 626 3.00 -37.07 -38.52
N ARG A 627 2.91 -36.11 -39.43
CA ARG A 627 2.23 -34.85 -39.18
C ARG A 627 0.75 -35.04 -38.84
N ALA A 628 0.02 -35.83 -39.61
CA ALA A 628 -1.39 -36.12 -39.37
C ALA A 628 -1.62 -36.83 -38.02
N ALA A 629 -0.68 -37.71 -37.60
CA ALA A 629 -0.73 -38.38 -36.31
C ALA A 629 -0.45 -37.39 -35.16
N ASN A 630 0.51 -36.48 -35.34
CA ASN A 630 0.80 -35.41 -34.36
C ASN A 630 -0.36 -34.43 -34.25
N GLU A 631 -1.02 -34.04 -35.34
CA GLU A 631 -2.19 -33.16 -35.33
C GLU A 631 -3.36 -33.80 -34.55
N ALA A 632 -3.65 -35.08 -34.79
CA ALA A 632 -4.68 -35.81 -34.04
C ALA A 632 -4.34 -35.88 -32.52
N ARG A 633 -3.07 -36.10 -32.20
CA ARG A 633 -2.62 -36.13 -30.80
C ARG A 633 -2.67 -34.76 -30.11
N LEU A 634 -2.37 -33.69 -30.84
CA LEU A 634 -2.52 -32.32 -30.38
C LEU A 634 -3.97 -31.99 -30.03
N GLU A 635 -4.92 -32.45 -30.87
CA GLU A 635 -6.36 -32.23 -30.63
C GLU A 635 -6.82 -32.89 -29.30
N GLU A 636 -6.39 -34.15 -29.05
CA GLU A 636 -6.63 -34.83 -27.76
C GLU A 636 -5.99 -34.12 -26.57
N LEU A 637 -4.77 -33.60 -26.73
CA LEU A 637 -4.05 -32.89 -25.66
C LEU A 637 -4.65 -31.51 -25.35
N TYR A 638 -5.20 -30.82 -26.37
CA TYR A 638 -5.90 -29.55 -26.15
C TYR A 638 -7.23 -29.77 -25.42
N GLU A 639 -8.00 -30.82 -25.74
CA GLU A 639 -9.20 -31.19 -24.99
C GLU A 639 -8.86 -31.48 -23.50
N LEU A 640 -7.80 -32.28 -23.28
CA LEU A 640 -7.34 -32.58 -21.91
C LEU A 640 -6.81 -31.35 -21.17
N TRP A 641 -6.15 -30.45 -21.88
CA TRP A 641 -5.67 -29.20 -21.33
C TRP A 641 -6.83 -28.27 -20.90
N GLU A 642 -7.89 -28.22 -21.71
CA GLU A 642 -9.11 -27.47 -21.41
C GLU A 642 -9.81 -28.04 -20.15
N GLU A 643 -9.96 -29.39 -20.06
CA GLU A 643 -10.50 -30.04 -18.84
C GLU A 643 -9.65 -29.81 -17.59
N LEU A 644 -8.33 -29.70 -17.73
CA LEU A 644 -7.41 -29.43 -16.61
C LEU A 644 -7.30 -27.94 -16.28
N ALA A 645 -7.66 -27.03 -17.17
CA ALA A 645 -7.62 -25.60 -16.97
C ALA A 645 -8.91 -25.03 -16.35
N GLU A 646 -10.08 -25.69 -16.57
CA GLU A 646 -11.33 -25.40 -15.87
C GLU A 646 -11.27 -25.84 -14.39
#